data_3208d5ce1fe4028e3268b7b74abff8f6
#
_entry.id   3208d5ce1fe4028e3268b7b74abff8f6
#
_cell.length_a   1.000
_cell.length_b   1.000
_cell.length_c   1.000
_cell.angle_alpha   90.00
_cell.angle_beta   90.00
_cell.angle_gamma   90.00
#
_symmetry.space_group_name_H-M   'P 1'
#
loop_
_entity.id
_entity.type
_entity.pdbx_description
1 polymer ?
#
loop_
_entity_poly.entity_id
_entity_poly.type
_entity_poly.pdbx_seq_one_letter_code
_entity_poly.pdbx_strand_id
1 'polypeptide(L)'
;MEPATELARKMLKLDKFVQRDPKDGAPVSQRTEAYLGYTDKSFFAIFLAFDTEPRKIRARLLRRELIDDDDQVGMFLDTFHDRRHAYVFYTNAYGIQQDGLFSENQGPDYSWDTVWRTDTKFTGHGYMALMEIPFKSLRFPQQGNVEWGVILARVIPRNSERSYCPVVTGKLQGWLPQEGTVSGFREISPGRNMQFIPYASLRAFRTLDDRDPAGDRFTGKHLEPKVGLDSKIVIKDSLVLDTTVNPDFGQIESDDPQVTVNQRFEVFFPEKRPFFQENSNYFHTPLNLVFTRRLVNPLYGARLTGKVGRWAIGTFVANDQQPGKSVIDTDPLHGNNALFSVVRVNREVGKDDSIGFIFTDRELHTAPNSFCTVTPCVVGFNRIGGVDTQIKINKNWQMNAQAVTSETKFNDGTHESGPAYQVYVERTSRNLEFNTLYQDISPGFHTDVGFVNRTDYRRFSNFASYTRHPEGKHLVAYGPRLFELTLWDHSGNFLNYVVNPNYEVDFQRNTYMGFFGQLEHERLRPSDFSALPQNRDYAHVLYGPYAGTQFFKWLNVNAEVDIGTATNFVPRSGPPVLANFVGIPLRATVRPLKGLTVENTYFLTRLTDQQSGLNIFNNHIIRSKWNYQFTKEFSLRLIGQYVTTISNPALTTLQNTKQFNGDVLFTYLLHPGTAIYVGYNGDLQNIDRSLASTPDGLLRTRSSFINDGRQVFIKLSYLFRY
;
A
#
# COMPACT_ATOMS: atom_id res chain seq x y z
N MET A 1 35.94 10.81 14.10
CA MET A 1 35.39 11.09 12.75
C MET A 1 35.53 12.58 12.55
N GLU A 2 36.42 12.98 11.68
CA GLU A 2 36.46 14.37 11.21
C GLU A 2 36.36 14.32 9.70
N PRO A 3 35.54 15.19 9.08
CA PRO A 3 35.59 15.34 7.64
C PRO A 3 36.90 16.09 7.31
N ALA A 4 37.97 15.33 7.19
CA ALA A 4 39.34 15.84 7.07
C ALA A 4 39.64 16.44 5.68
N THR A 5 38.65 16.70 4.86
CA THR A 5 38.86 17.21 3.52
C THR A 5 38.49 18.70 3.44
N GLU A 6 39.26 19.46 2.68
CA GLU A 6 38.98 20.82 2.28
C GLU A 6 37.54 20.99 1.71
N LEU A 7 37.00 19.92 1.12
CA LEU A 7 35.64 19.82 0.63
C LEU A 7 34.58 19.99 1.74
N ALA A 8 34.74 19.31 2.88
CA ALA A 8 33.78 19.40 3.99
C ALA A 8 33.76 20.78 4.66
N ARG A 9 34.86 21.54 4.57
CA ARG A 9 34.92 22.94 5.04
C ARG A 9 34.08 23.91 4.19
N LYS A 10 33.79 23.52 2.93
CA LYS A 10 32.95 24.29 2.01
C LYS A 10 31.47 23.88 2.08
N MET A 11 31.14 22.79 2.78
CA MET A 11 29.77 22.29 2.94
C MET A 11 29.06 22.96 4.10
N LEU A 12 27.74 23.09 4.02
CA LEU A 12 26.88 23.55 5.10
C LEU A 12 26.83 22.49 6.20
N LYS A 13 27.35 22.81 7.39
CA LYS A 13 27.28 21.92 8.54
C LYS A 13 25.99 22.14 9.32
N LEU A 14 25.30 21.04 9.66
CA LEU A 14 24.08 20.98 10.46
C LEU A 14 24.28 19.92 11.57
N ASP A 15 24.21 20.33 12.83
CA ASP A 15 24.48 19.45 13.99
C ASP A 15 23.47 19.61 15.13
N LYS A 16 22.45 20.45 14.97
CA LYS A 16 21.43 20.71 16.00
C LYS A 16 20.23 19.76 15.86
N PHE A 17 20.49 18.45 15.97
CA PHE A 17 19.44 17.47 16.00
C PHE A 17 18.72 17.47 17.36
N VAL A 18 17.39 17.33 17.33
CA VAL A 18 16.53 17.29 18.50
C VAL A 18 15.57 16.11 18.39
N GLN A 19 15.32 15.42 19.50
CA GLN A 19 14.37 14.32 19.52
C GLN A 19 12.94 14.82 19.23
N ARG A 20 12.23 14.06 18.40
CA ARG A 20 10.79 14.06 18.32
C ARG A 20 10.22 12.91 19.16
N ASP A 21 10.80 11.74 19.01
CA ASP A 21 10.42 10.52 19.72
C ASP A 21 11.63 9.96 20.48
N PRO A 22 11.46 9.36 21.63
CA PRO A 22 10.25 9.29 22.47
C PRO A 22 9.98 10.59 23.25
N LYS A 23 10.96 11.52 23.31
CA LYS A 23 10.91 12.74 24.13
C LYS A 23 10.99 13.98 23.27
N ASP A 24 9.82 14.52 22.92
CA ASP A 24 9.70 15.66 22.02
C ASP A 24 10.38 16.93 22.59
N GLY A 25 11.39 17.43 21.86
CA GLY A 25 12.20 18.58 22.23
C GLY A 25 13.41 18.25 23.12
N ALA A 26 13.64 16.98 23.48
CA ALA A 26 14.80 16.59 24.27
C ALA A 26 16.10 16.55 23.44
N PRO A 27 17.28 16.66 24.10
CA PRO A 27 18.57 16.41 23.45
C PRO A 27 18.66 14.99 22.90
N VAL A 28 19.39 14.80 21.81
CA VAL A 28 19.65 13.49 21.20
C VAL A 28 20.48 12.59 22.11
N SER A 29 20.20 11.29 22.12
CA SER A 29 20.99 10.31 22.88
C SER A 29 22.36 10.05 22.26
N GLN A 30 22.48 10.24 20.93
CA GLN A 30 23.70 10.03 20.16
C GLN A 30 23.89 11.20 19.19
N ARG A 31 25.08 11.82 19.23
CA ARG A 31 25.42 12.96 18.38
C ARG A 31 25.34 12.60 16.90
N THR A 32 24.80 13.51 16.10
CA THR A 32 24.77 13.42 14.65
C THR A 32 25.22 14.76 14.06
N GLU A 33 26.08 14.70 13.06
CA GLU A 33 26.46 15.85 12.22
C GLU A 33 26.14 15.53 10.79
N ALA A 34 25.63 16.48 10.06
CA ALA A 34 25.38 16.38 8.63
C ALA A 34 26.05 17.53 7.90
N TYR A 35 26.52 17.27 6.69
CA TYR A 35 27.16 18.21 5.81
C TYR A 35 26.45 18.18 4.45
N LEU A 36 25.91 19.31 4.02
CA LEU A 36 25.20 19.45 2.74
C LEU A 36 26.05 20.24 1.74
N GLY A 37 26.07 19.79 0.52
CA GLY A 37 26.78 20.45 -0.58
C GLY A 37 26.27 19.99 -1.93
N TYR A 38 26.75 20.60 -2.99
CA TYR A 38 26.37 20.23 -4.36
C TYR A 38 27.49 20.49 -5.35
N THR A 39 27.38 19.86 -6.51
CA THR A 39 28.14 20.13 -7.72
C THR A 39 27.17 20.57 -8.83
N ASP A 40 27.65 20.74 -10.04
CA ASP A 40 26.79 20.95 -11.22
C ASP A 40 25.84 19.77 -11.54
N LYS A 41 26.12 18.55 -11.01
CA LYS A 41 25.44 17.31 -11.36
C LYS A 41 24.65 16.67 -10.23
N SER A 42 25.10 16.87 -8.99
CA SER A 42 24.56 16.11 -7.85
C SER A 42 24.47 16.94 -6.58
N PHE A 43 23.48 16.65 -5.78
CA PHE A 43 23.37 17.06 -4.39
C PHE A 43 24.01 16.00 -3.49
N PHE A 44 24.72 16.43 -2.46
CA PHE A 44 25.44 15.56 -1.52
C PHE A 44 25.00 15.83 -0.09
N ALA A 45 24.80 14.75 0.66
CA ALA A 45 24.68 14.77 2.11
C ALA A 45 25.65 13.76 2.73
N ILE A 46 26.47 14.23 3.68
CA ILE A 46 27.37 13.38 4.46
C ILE A 46 26.90 13.39 5.89
N PHE A 47 26.62 12.23 6.45
CA PHE A 47 26.23 12.07 7.83
C PHE A 47 27.36 11.42 8.65
N LEU A 48 27.69 12.03 9.78
CA LEU A 48 28.53 11.45 10.81
C LEU A 48 27.62 11.04 11.98
N ALA A 49 27.25 9.78 11.99
CA ALA A 49 26.36 9.19 12.97
C ALA A 49 27.18 8.60 14.13
N PHE A 50 27.49 9.44 15.14
CA PHE A 50 28.22 9.02 16.30
C PHE A 50 27.40 8.06 17.16
N ASP A 51 28.08 7.19 17.87
CA ASP A 51 27.48 6.24 18.78
C ASP A 51 28.45 5.87 19.91
N THR A 52 28.01 5.99 21.14
CA THR A 52 28.80 5.62 22.32
C THR A 52 28.97 4.11 22.47
N GLU A 53 28.10 3.32 21.81
CA GLU A 53 28.11 1.86 21.81
C GLU A 53 28.01 1.31 20.38
N PRO A 54 29.03 1.50 19.50
CA PRO A 54 28.94 1.18 18.08
C PRO A 54 28.57 -0.28 17.75
N ARG A 55 28.89 -1.21 18.68
CA ARG A 55 28.53 -2.63 18.53
C ARG A 55 27.03 -2.90 18.64
N LYS A 56 26.25 -1.94 19.17
CA LYS A 56 24.80 -2.03 19.31
C LYS A 56 24.05 -1.43 18.12
N ILE A 57 24.74 -0.82 17.18
CA ILE A 57 24.14 -0.34 15.92
C ILE A 57 23.44 -1.51 15.25
N ARG A 58 22.15 -1.32 14.93
CA ARG A 58 21.35 -2.27 14.17
C ARG A 58 21.50 -1.96 12.69
N ALA A 59 22.17 -2.82 11.95
CA ALA A 59 22.26 -2.68 10.51
C ALA A 59 22.33 -4.06 9.88
N ARG A 60 21.67 -4.22 8.73
CA ARG A 60 21.53 -5.49 8.03
C ARG A 60 21.76 -5.29 6.54
N LEU A 61 22.19 -6.34 5.89
CA LEU A 61 22.18 -6.43 4.44
C LEU A 61 20.78 -6.87 4.03
N LEU A 62 20.03 -5.97 3.43
CA LEU A 62 18.62 -6.14 3.10
C LEU A 62 18.39 -5.80 1.63
N ARG A 63 17.24 -6.19 1.11
CA ARG A 63 16.73 -5.60 -0.12
C ARG A 63 16.46 -4.12 0.12
N ARG A 64 16.66 -3.30 -0.91
CA ARG A 64 16.24 -1.89 -0.97
C ARG A 64 14.81 -1.73 -0.43
N GLU A 65 14.49 -0.61 0.20
CA GLU A 65 13.22 -0.22 0.82
C GLU A 65 12.85 -0.95 2.14
N LEU A 66 13.68 -1.85 2.67
CA LEU A 66 13.34 -2.67 3.85
C LEU A 66 14.20 -2.36 5.09
N ILE A 67 14.56 -1.10 5.30
CA ILE A 67 15.47 -0.69 6.39
C ILE A 67 14.79 -0.11 7.63
N ASP A 68 13.46 -0.07 7.72
CA ASP A 68 12.71 0.62 8.78
C ASP A 68 13.10 0.23 10.22
N ASP A 69 13.57 -1.01 10.42
CA ASP A 69 13.98 -1.51 11.73
C ASP A 69 15.49 -1.30 12.04
N ASP A 70 16.24 -0.66 11.15
CA ASP A 70 17.68 -0.43 11.27
C ASP A 70 18.01 0.97 11.78
N ASP A 71 19.23 1.16 12.30
CA ASP A 71 19.82 2.48 12.50
C ASP A 71 19.99 3.16 11.14
N GLN A 72 19.39 4.32 10.96
CA GLN A 72 19.32 5.04 9.69
C GLN A 72 19.67 6.50 9.85
N VAL A 73 20.18 7.06 8.79
CA VAL A 73 20.21 8.50 8.53
C VAL A 73 19.46 8.80 7.25
N GLY A 74 18.85 9.97 7.17
CA GLY A 74 18.08 10.32 5.99
C GLY A 74 17.73 11.79 5.93
N MET A 75 17.02 12.15 4.85
CA MET A 75 16.57 13.50 4.62
C MET A 75 15.28 13.55 3.82
N PHE A 76 14.53 14.62 4.03
CA PHE A 76 13.44 15.07 3.19
C PHE A 76 13.94 16.27 2.39
N LEU A 77 13.70 16.28 1.10
CA LEU A 77 14.04 17.37 0.18
C LEU A 77 12.78 17.87 -0.51
N ASP A 78 12.22 18.98 -0.04
CA ASP A 78 11.17 19.72 -0.73
C ASP A 78 11.80 20.64 -1.77
N THR A 79 11.94 20.14 -2.96
CA THR A 79 12.61 20.83 -4.08
C THR A 79 11.75 21.91 -4.74
N PHE A 80 10.45 21.92 -4.46
CA PHE A 80 9.51 22.96 -4.89
C PHE A 80 9.27 24.01 -3.81
N HIS A 81 9.73 23.73 -2.57
CA HIS A 81 9.53 24.54 -1.37
C HIS A 81 8.04 24.86 -1.14
N ASP A 82 7.19 23.85 -1.38
CA ASP A 82 5.75 23.97 -1.31
C ASP A 82 5.18 23.52 0.04
N ARG A 83 6.04 22.90 0.89
CA ARG A 83 5.69 22.39 2.24
C ARG A 83 4.63 21.29 2.23
N ARG A 84 4.50 20.57 1.13
CA ARG A 84 3.49 19.51 0.94
C ARG A 84 4.07 18.23 0.41
N HIS A 85 5.09 18.35 -0.43
CA HIS A 85 5.71 17.22 -1.11
C HIS A 85 7.23 17.30 -0.97
N ALA A 86 7.83 16.18 -0.63
CA ALA A 86 9.27 16.05 -0.56
C ALA A 86 9.74 14.71 -1.11
N TYR A 87 10.94 14.69 -1.65
CA TYR A 87 11.69 13.44 -1.82
C TYR A 87 12.23 12.99 -0.49
N VAL A 88 12.19 11.69 -0.24
CA VAL A 88 12.72 11.09 0.98
C VAL A 88 13.85 10.14 0.60
N PHE A 89 14.99 10.27 1.28
CA PHE A 89 16.15 9.41 1.09
C PHE A 89 16.67 8.95 2.45
N TYR A 90 16.73 7.65 2.67
CA TYR A 90 17.31 7.05 3.85
C TYR A 90 18.36 6.01 3.48
N THR A 91 19.31 5.79 4.37
CA THR A 91 20.26 4.68 4.29
C THR A 91 20.60 4.14 5.66
N ASN A 92 20.79 2.83 5.75
CA ASN A 92 21.33 2.20 6.96
C ASN A 92 22.87 2.20 6.95
N ALA A 93 23.50 1.69 8.03
CA ALA A 93 24.94 1.67 8.14
C ALA A 93 25.66 0.66 7.19
N TYR A 94 24.92 -0.15 6.43
CA TYR A 94 25.44 -0.96 5.32
C TYR A 94 25.24 -0.31 3.94
N GLY A 95 24.68 0.89 3.89
CA GLY A 95 24.41 1.59 2.64
C GLY A 95 23.26 0.97 1.83
N ILE A 96 22.32 0.32 2.49
CA ILE A 96 21.07 -0.08 1.87
C ILE A 96 20.19 1.15 1.75
N GLN A 97 19.67 1.38 0.57
CA GLN A 97 18.89 2.56 0.20
C GLN A 97 17.40 2.35 0.48
N GLN A 98 16.75 3.44 0.84
CA GLN A 98 15.30 3.57 0.85
C GLN A 98 14.99 4.99 0.35
N ASP A 99 14.20 5.09 -0.71
CA ASP A 99 13.75 6.35 -1.27
C ASP A 99 12.25 6.33 -1.52
N GLY A 100 11.67 7.52 -1.58
CA GLY A 100 10.24 7.68 -1.74
C GLY A 100 9.82 9.11 -1.94
N LEU A 101 8.51 9.29 -2.10
CA LEU A 101 7.84 10.57 -2.09
C LEU A 101 7.06 10.73 -0.79
N PHE A 102 7.22 11.85 -0.14
CA PHE A 102 6.43 12.22 1.02
C PHE A 102 5.35 13.23 0.62
N SER A 103 4.14 13.01 1.08
CA SER A 103 3.03 13.95 0.98
C SER A 103 2.43 14.18 2.36
N GLU A 104 2.21 15.44 2.76
CA GLU A 104 1.75 15.80 4.11
C GLU A 104 0.50 15.03 4.59
N ASN A 105 -0.38 14.66 3.68
CA ASN A 105 -1.63 13.99 4.05
C ASN A 105 -1.61 12.47 3.95
N GLN A 106 -0.54 11.90 3.39
CA GLN A 106 -0.45 10.47 3.08
C GLN A 106 0.78 9.83 3.70
N GLY A 107 1.75 10.64 4.15
CA GLY A 107 3.03 10.15 4.60
C GLY A 107 3.97 9.75 3.45
N PRO A 108 5.00 8.94 3.75
CA PRO A 108 5.96 8.48 2.76
C PRO A 108 5.40 7.34 1.91
N ASP A 109 5.58 7.46 0.59
CA ASP A 109 5.35 6.41 -0.40
C ASP A 109 6.70 5.91 -0.91
N TYR A 110 7.17 4.78 -0.42
CA TYR A 110 8.42 4.12 -0.79
C TYR A 110 8.29 3.24 -2.05
N SER A 111 7.19 3.32 -2.77
CA SER A 111 7.05 2.68 -4.08
C SER A 111 7.74 3.46 -5.20
N TRP A 112 7.97 4.76 -4.98
CA TRP A 112 8.77 5.57 -5.88
C TRP A 112 10.26 5.25 -5.73
N ASP A 113 10.92 5.02 -6.86
CA ASP A 113 12.27 4.51 -6.91
C ASP A 113 13.12 5.32 -7.91
N THR A 114 14.33 5.71 -7.52
CA THR A 114 15.21 6.46 -8.39
C THR A 114 16.68 6.03 -8.29
N VAL A 115 17.48 6.48 -9.24
CA VAL A 115 18.92 6.20 -9.26
C VAL A 115 19.66 7.26 -8.45
N TRP A 116 20.22 6.84 -7.32
CA TRP A 116 21.13 7.61 -6.49
C TRP A 116 22.18 6.69 -5.88
N ARG A 117 23.19 7.24 -5.25
CA ARG A 117 24.30 6.47 -4.71
C ARG A 117 24.47 6.74 -3.23
N THR A 118 24.82 5.69 -2.49
CA THR A 118 25.24 5.78 -1.10
C THR A 118 26.50 4.98 -0.86
N ASP A 119 27.39 5.51 -0.04
CA ASP A 119 28.54 4.81 0.49
C ASP A 119 28.60 4.96 2.00
N THR A 120 28.96 3.90 2.70
CA THR A 120 28.93 3.89 4.16
C THR A 120 30.19 3.22 4.73
N LYS A 121 30.62 3.71 5.89
CA LYS A 121 31.79 3.17 6.58
C LYS A 121 31.55 3.11 8.08
N PHE A 122 31.66 1.92 8.66
CA PHE A 122 31.73 1.76 10.11
C PHE A 122 33.05 2.32 10.65
N THR A 123 32.97 2.95 11.81
CA THR A 123 34.11 3.51 12.53
C THR A 123 34.10 3.05 13.98
N GLY A 124 35.18 3.28 14.73
CA GLY A 124 35.22 3.00 16.17
C GLY A 124 34.26 3.85 17.02
N HIS A 125 33.63 4.87 16.42
CA HIS A 125 32.74 5.84 17.10
C HIS A 125 31.35 5.94 16.47
N GLY A 126 30.94 4.98 15.63
CA GLY A 126 29.67 4.98 14.93
C GLY A 126 29.80 4.62 13.45
N TYR A 127 29.09 5.30 12.55
CA TYR A 127 29.25 5.14 11.11
C TYR A 127 29.15 6.48 10.38
N MET A 128 29.69 6.48 9.17
CA MET A 128 29.57 7.58 8.20
C MET A 128 28.68 7.09 7.05
N ALA A 129 27.88 7.99 6.50
CA ALA A 129 27.09 7.74 5.30
C ALA A 129 27.21 8.93 4.35
N LEU A 130 27.60 8.66 3.11
CA LEU A 130 27.55 9.59 2.00
C LEU A 130 26.31 9.26 1.16
N MET A 131 25.53 10.26 0.83
CA MET A 131 24.43 10.20 -0.14
C MET A 131 24.75 11.14 -1.30
N GLU A 132 24.74 10.62 -2.51
CA GLU A 132 24.89 11.38 -3.74
C GLU A 132 23.62 11.24 -4.56
N ILE A 133 22.90 12.36 -4.74
CA ILE A 133 21.62 12.41 -5.44
C ILE A 133 21.81 13.24 -6.70
N PRO A 134 21.83 12.59 -7.88
CA PRO A 134 21.95 13.30 -9.13
C PRO A 134 20.74 14.23 -9.36
N PHE A 135 20.96 15.46 -9.80
CA PHE A 135 19.85 16.37 -10.12
C PHE A 135 18.90 15.80 -11.16
N LYS A 136 19.38 14.96 -12.06
CA LYS A 136 18.52 14.17 -12.98
C LYS A 136 17.49 13.29 -12.28
N SER A 137 17.70 12.94 -11.00
CA SER A 137 16.76 12.14 -10.20
C SER A 137 15.71 12.96 -9.46
N LEU A 138 15.85 14.28 -9.46
CA LEU A 138 14.98 15.24 -8.80
C LEU A 138 14.21 16.08 -9.81
N ARG A 139 13.12 16.70 -9.35
CA ARG A 139 12.38 17.72 -10.10
C ARG A 139 12.36 18.98 -9.26
N PHE A 140 12.65 20.11 -9.86
CA PHE A 140 12.66 21.42 -9.23
C PHE A 140 12.53 22.54 -10.27
N PRO A 141 11.99 23.72 -9.90
CA PRO A 141 11.93 24.86 -10.80
C PRO A 141 13.32 25.39 -11.11
N GLN A 142 13.60 25.72 -12.37
CA GLN A 142 14.88 26.28 -12.78
C GLN A 142 14.96 27.82 -12.71
N GLN A 143 13.84 28.51 -12.49
CA GLN A 143 13.77 29.97 -12.55
C GLN A 143 13.83 30.60 -11.16
N GLY A 144 14.65 31.65 -11.03
CA GLY A 144 14.77 32.44 -9.80
C GLY A 144 15.87 31.95 -8.85
N ASN A 145 15.79 32.42 -7.60
CA ASN A 145 16.59 31.86 -6.51
C ASN A 145 16.01 30.49 -6.15
N VAL A 146 16.78 29.44 -6.42
CA VAL A 146 16.40 28.07 -6.07
C VAL A 146 16.57 27.91 -4.56
N GLU A 147 15.45 27.69 -3.88
CA GLU A 147 15.39 27.40 -2.44
C GLU A 147 14.70 26.05 -2.25
N TRP A 148 15.27 25.20 -1.40
CA TRP A 148 14.70 23.90 -1.06
C TRP A 148 14.38 23.83 0.42
N GLY A 149 13.27 23.18 0.74
CA GLY A 149 12.98 22.73 2.09
C GLY A 149 13.79 21.48 2.44
N VAL A 150 14.34 21.42 3.65
CA VAL A 150 15.16 20.29 4.10
C VAL A 150 14.83 19.90 5.53
N ILE A 151 14.61 18.60 5.78
CA ILE A 151 14.61 18.01 7.10
C ILE A 151 15.59 16.84 7.08
N LEU A 152 16.58 16.87 7.99
CA LEU A 152 17.51 15.77 8.19
C LEU A 152 17.03 14.88 9.33
N ALA A 153 17.23 13.58 9.23
CA ALA A 153 16.73 12.57 10.14
C ALA A 153 17.83 11.64 10.65
N ARG A 154 17.71 11.23 11.89
CA ARG A 154 18.45 10.14 12.52
C ARG A 154 17.46 9.23 13.25
N VAL A 155 17.51 7.92 12.97
CA VAL A 155 16.68 6.90 13.63
C VAL A 155 17.57 5.93 14.38
N ILE A 156 17.27 5.68 15.66
CA ILE A 156 17.98 4.76 16.54
C ILE A 156 16.96 3.80 17.19
N PRO A 157 16.61 2.67 16.54
CA PRO A 157 15.51 1.82 16.97
C PRO A 157 15.68 1.22 18.38
N ARG A 158 16.92 0.97 18.82
CA ARG A 158 17.17 0.45 20.18
C ARG A 158 16.75 1.39 21.29
N ASN A 159 16.65 2.71 20.98
CA ASN A 159 16.22 3.75 21.90
C ASN A 159 14.81 4.23 21.62
N SER A 160 14.13 3.67 20.61
CA SER A 160 12.87 4.21 20.03
C SER A 160 13.01 5.69 19.64
N GLU A 161 14.22 6.10 19.27
CA GLU A 161 14.55 7.50 19.04
C GLU A 161 14.48 7.87 17.58
N ARG A 162 13.77 8.97 17.32
CA ARG A 162 13.77 9.69 16.06
C ARG A 162 14.11 11.13 16.33
N SER A 163 15.15 11.64 15.71
CA SER A 163 15.62 13.01 15.86
C SER A 163 15.80 13.70 14.52
N TYR A 164 15.58 15.00 14.50
CA TYR A 164 15.51 15.80 13.28
C TYR A 164 16.27 17.11 13.40
N CYS A 165 16.75 17.61 12.26
CA CYS A 165 17.32 18.92 12.09
C CYS A 165 16.78 19.55 10.79
N PRO A 166 16.06 20.71 10.86
CA PRO A 166 15.65 21.44 12.06
C PRO A 166 14.69 20.65 12.94
N VAL A 167 14.30 21.24 14.06
CA VAL A 167 13.37 20.62 15.01
C VAL A 167 12.02 20.36 14.36
N VAL A 168 11.58 19.12 14.39
CA VAL A 168 10.22 18.70 13.98
C VAL A 168 9.50 18.18 15.22
N THR A 169 8.52 18.93 15.72
CA THR A 169 7.77 18.58 16.95
C THR A 169 6.43 17.91 16.64
N GLY A 170 6.02 16.95 17.47
CA GLY A 170 4.68 16.36 17.42
C GLY A 170 3.56 17.27 17.95
N LYS A 171 3.89 18.46 18.47
CA LYS A 171 2.91 19.44 18.97
C LYS A 171 2.21 20.22 17.85
N LEU A 172 2.78 20.20 16.65
CA LEU A 172 2.27 20.88 15.46
C LEU A 172 1.86 19.83 14.43
N GLN A 173 0.81 20.14 13.69
CA GLN A 173 0.41 19.31 12.54
C GLN A 173 1.32 19.58 11.36
N GLY A 174 1.69 18.49 10.66
CA GLY A 174 2.52 18.52 9.48
C GLY A 174 4.01 18.40 9.78
N TRP A 175 4.73 17.88 8.82
CA TRP A 175 6.18 17.69 8.84
C TRP A 175 6.89 18.79 8.05
N LEU A 176 6.55 18.93 6.77
CA LEU A 176 7.17 19.87 5.85
C LEU A 176 6.93 21.35 6.22
N PRO A 177 5.79 21.74 6.84
CA PRO A 177 5.65 23.08 7.40
C PRO A 177 6.72 23.47 8.43
N GLN A 178 7.45 22.50 8.98
CA GLN A 178 8.51 22.68 9.99
C GLN A 178 9.93 22.54 9.39
N GLU A 179 10.06 22.40 8.08
CA GLU A 179 11.36 22.29 7.40
C GLU A 179 12.22 23.54 7.50
N GLY A 180 13.53 23.35 7.35
CA GLY A 180 14.49 24.45 7.15
C GLY A 180 14.66 24.76 5.67
N THR A 181 15.07 25.98 5.36
CA THR A 181 15.34 26.40 3.99
C THR A 181 16.85 26.35 3.70
N VAL A 182 17.20 25.70 2.59
CA VAL A 182 18.55 25.73 2.02
C VAL A 182 18.50 26.52 0.71
N SER A 183 19.36 27.50 0.60
CA SER A 183 19.48 28.40 -0.55
C SER A 183 20.91 28.46 -1.07
N GLY A 184 21.13 29.17 -2.16
CA GLY A 184 22.46 29.41 -2.72
C GLY A 184 22.83 28.46 -3.87
N PHE A 185 21.88 27.68 -4.36
CA PHE A 185 22.06 26.87 -5.56
C PHE A 185 22.27 27.76 -6.79
N ARG A 186 23.30 27.45 -7.57
CA ARG A 186 23.61 28.15 -8.81
C ARG A 186 23.90 27.14 -9.91
N GLU A 187 23.42 27.41 -11.11
CA GLU A 187 23.72 26.63 -12.33
C GLU A 187 23.36 25.14 -12.19
N ILE A 188 22.33 24.82 -11.40
CA ILE A 188 21.81 23.48 -11.29
C ILE A 188 20.63 23.24 -12.24
N SER A 189 20.58 22.06 -12.84
CA SER A 189 19.51 21.67 -13.74
C SER A 189 19.20 20.17 -13.61
N PRO A 190 17.91 19.76 -13.58
CA PRO A 190 17.54 18.36 -13.71
C PRO A 190 17.83 17.81 -15.12
N GLY A 191 18.12 18.66 -16.09
CA GLY A 191 18.44 18.31 -17.46
C GLY A 191 17.25 17.68 -18.20
N ARG A 192 17.48 17.34 -19.48
CA ARG A 192 16.53 16.53 -20.25
C ARG A 192 16.68 15.07 -19.82
N ASN A 193 15.91 14.63 -18.83
CA ASN A 193 15.96 13.26 -18.38
C ASN A 193 15.00 12.42 -19.22
N MET A 194 15.54 11.68 -20.17
CA MET A 194 14.83 10.67 -20.92
C MET A 194 15.32 9.29 -20.48
N GLN A 195 14.40 8.43 -20.09
CA GLN A 195 14.67 7.07 -19.67
C GLN A 195 13.86 6.12 -20.55
N PHE A 196 14.52 5.06 -21.02
CA PHE A 196 13.89 3.98 -21.75
C PHE A 196 14.28 2.68 -21.08
N ILE A 197 13.29 1.86 -20.76
CA ILE A 197 13.47 0.57 -20.08
C ILE A 197 12.85 -0.50 -20.96
N PRO A 198 13.54 -0.94 -22.04
CA PRO A 198 13.12 -2.16 -22.73
C PRO A 198 13.24 -3.35 -21.80
N TYR A 199 12.30 -4.26 -21.91
CA TYR A 199 12.36 -5.54 -21.22
C TYR A 199 11.91 -6.66 -22.13
N ALA A 200 12.44 -7.82 -21.84
CA ALA A 200 12.05 -9.08 -22.46
C ALA A 200 11.80 -10.11 -21.38
N SER A 201 10.74 -10.88 -21.53
CA SER A 201 10.45 -12.02 -20.67
C SER A 201 10.14 -13.26 -21.49
N LEU A 202 10.46 -14.39 -20.90
CA LEU A 202 10.15 -15.70 -21.41
C LEU A 202 9.45 -16.49 -20.32
N ARG A 203 8.24 -16.92 -20.59
CA ARG A 203 7.39 -17.61 -19.63
C ARG A 203 6.90 -18.94 -20.19
N ALA A 204 6.97 -19.98 -19.35
CA ALA A 204 6.25 -21.23 -19.58
C ALA A 204 5.27 -21.44 -18.43
N PHE A 205 4.01 -21.64 -18.72
CA PHE A 205 2.99 -21.77 -17.67
C PHE A 205 1.89 -22.76 -18.06
N ARG A 206 1.24 -23.27 -17.02
CA ARG A 206 0.01 -24.05 -17.09
C ARG A 206 -0.82 -23.70 -15.86
N THR A 207 -2.09 -23.37 -16.03
CA THR A 207 -3.01 -23.03 -14.94
C THR A 207 -4.37 -23.67 -15.18
N LEU A 208 -5.02 -24.08 -14.09
CA LEU A 208 -6.39 -24.56 -14.09
C LEU A 208 -7.32 -23.34 -13.99
N ASP A 209 -8.28 -23.25 -14.90
CA ASP A 209 -9.42 -22.35 -14.76
C ASP A 209 -10.64 -23.17 -14.32
N ASP A 210 -11.05 -23.00 -13.06
CA ASP A 210 -12.18 -23.72 -12.46
C ASP A 210 -13.50 -22.95 -12.56
N ARG A 211 -13.47 -21.75 -13.16
CA ARG A 211 -14.65 -20.89 -13.34
C ARG A 211 -15.55 -21.35 -14.48
N ASP A 212 -15.01 -22.03 -15.50
CA ASP A 212 -15.77 -22.59 -16.61
C ASP A 212 -15.85 -24.11 -16.51
N PRO A 213 -17.00 -24.66 -16.06
CA PRO A 213 -17.17 -26.11 -15.95
C PRO A 213 -17.30 -26.83 -17.32
N ALA A 214 -17.52 -26.11 -18.42
CA ALA A 214 -17.76 -26.69 -19.76
C ALA A 214 -16.53 -26.60 -20.68
N GLY A 215 -15.53 -25.76 -20.36
CA GLY A 215 -14.35 -25.51 -21.20
C GLY A 215 -13.16 -26.40 -20.88
N ASP A 216 -12.09 -26.22 -21.65
CA ASP A 216 -10.77 -26.78 -21.37
C ASP A 216 -10.24 -26.15 -20.07
N ARG A 217 -10.26 -26.90 -18.98
CA ARG A 217 -9.95 -26.41 -17.64
C ARG A 217 -8.48 -26.05 -17.45
N PHE A 218 -7.58 -26.62 -18.24
CA PHE A 218 -6.16 -26.28 -18.21
C PHE A 218 -5.79 -25.40 -19.40
N THR A 219 -5.38 -24.17 -19.11
CA THR A 219 -4.81 -23.25 -20.09
C THR A 219 -3.31 -23.13 -19.85
N GLY A 220 -2.53 -22.85 -20.91
CA GLY A 220 -1.10 -22.65 -20.76
C GLY A 220 -0.35 -22.57 -22.07
N LYS A 221 0.90 -22.12 -21.96
CA LYS A 221 1.86 -22.05 -23.06
C LYS A 221 3.18 -22.65 -22.62
N HIS A 222 3.77 -23.50 -23.47
CA HIS A 222 5.11 -24.05 -23.21
C HIS A 222 6.19 -22.97 -23.28
N LEU A 223 5.99 -21.96 -24.13
CA LEU A 223 6.88 -20.85 -24.28
C LEU A 223 6.10 -19.62 -24.74
N GLU A 224 6.09 -18.59 -23.91
CA GLU A 224 5.47 -17.32 -24.22
C GLU A 224 6.53 -16.22 -24.12
N PRO A 225 7.10 -15.79 -25.26
CA PRO A 225 7.96 -14.62 -25.28
C PRO A 225 7.11 -13.34 -25.18
N LYS A 226 7.54 -12.40 -24.38
CA LYS A 226 6.94 -11.08 -24.27
C LYS A 226 8.04 -10.02 -24.28
N VAL A 227 7.85 -8.97 -25.08
CA VAL A 227 8.71 -7.80 -25.10
C VAL A 227 7.86 -6.56 -24.85
N GLY A 228 8.42 -5.60 -24.17
CA GLY A 228 7.74 -4.35 -23.87
C GLY A 228 8.75 -3.23 -23.63
N LEU A 229 8.22 -2.03 -23.46
CA LEU A 229 8.99 -0.83 -23.29
C LEU A 229 8.28 0.11 -22.33
N ASP A 230 8.98 0.49 -21.27
CA ASP A 230 8.60 1.62 -20.44
C ASP A 230 9.47 2.82 -20.83
N SER A 231 8.87 4.00 -20.90
CA SER A 231 9.64 5.23 -21.10
C SER A 231 9.21 6.33 -20.12
N LYS A 232 10.15 7.17 -19.77
CA LYS A 232 9.95 8.33 -18.94
C LYS A 232 10.64 9.52 -19.59
N ILE A 233 9.89 10.58 -19.84
CA ILE A 233 10.36 11.78 -20.48
C ILE A 233 10.00 12.98 -19.60
N VAL A 234 11.02 13.73 -19.19
CA VAL A 234 10.81 14.96 -18.41
C VAL A 234 10.58 16.13 -19.37
N ILE A 235 9.43 16.79 -19.18
CA ILE A 235 9.01 17.95 -19.97
C ILE A 235 9.09 19.19 -19.09
N LYS A 236 9.86 20.20 -19.50
CA LYS A 236 10.01 21.49 -18.78
C LYS A 236 10.31 21.31 -17.28
N ASP A 237 11.24 20.39 -16.97
CA ASP A 237 11.81 20.17 -15.63
C ASP A 237 10.85 19.69 -14.52
N SER A 238 9.54 19.84 -14.69
CA SER A 238 8.55 19.59 -13.67
C SER A 238 7.43 18.63 -14.07
N LEU A 239 7.21 18.42 -15.37
CA LEU A 239 6.23 17.47 -15.88
C LEU A 239 6.94 16.20 -16.34
N VAL A 240 6.38 15.05 -16.04
CA VAL A 240 6.87 13.74 -16.43
C VAL A 240 5.81 13.03 -17.26
N LEU A 241 6.17 12.65 -18.48
CA LEU A 241 5.40 11.74 -19.31
C LEU A 241 5.98 10.33 -19.14
N ASP A 242 5.22 9.45 -18.53
CA ASP A 242 5.51 8.01 -18.45
C ASP A 242 4.65 7.28 -19.48
N THR A 243 5.25 6.39 -20.26
CA THR A 243 4.51 5.52 -21.18
C THR A 243 4.93 4.08 -21.01
N THR A 244 4.01 3.18 -21.25
CA THR A 244 4.27 1.74 -21.27
C THR A 244 3.58 1.10 -22.46
N VAL A 245 4.24 0.16 -23.09
CA VAL A 245 3.69 -0.64 -24.20
C VAL A 245 3.95 -2.10 -23.89
N ASN A 246 2.88 -2.89 -23.98
CA ASN A 246 2.88 -4.32 -23.71
C ASN A 246 3.52 -4.66 -22.34
N PRO A 247 3.07 -4.01 -21.23
CA PRO A 247 3.70 -4.17 -19.95
C PRO A 247 3.68 -5.63 -19.48
N ASP A 248 4.82 -6.07 -18.95
CA ASP A 248 4.90 -7.36 -18.27
C ASP A 248 4.76 -7.16 -16.76
N PHE A 249 3.55 -7.30 -16.28
CA PHE A 249 3.22 -7.32 -14.87
C PHE A 249 3.35 -8.71 -14.25
N GLY A 250 4.12 -9.61 -14.87
CA GLY A 250 4.47 -10.90 -14.27
C GLY A 250 4.83 -10.68 -12.80
N GLN A 251 4.14 -11.39 -11.91
CA GLN A 251 4.13 -11.15 -10.46
C GLN A 251 5.52 -11.35 -9.85
N ILE A 252 6.34 -10.31 -9.92
CA ILE A 252 7.63 -10.27 -9.22
C ILE A 252 7.41 -10.22 -7.71
N GLU A 253 6.30 -9.59 -7.28
CA GLU A 253 5.89 -9.55 -5.88
C GLU A 253 4.53 -10.21 -5.67
N SER A 254 4.49 -11.26 -4.85
CA SER A 254 3.23 -11.88 -4.43
C SER A 254 2.49 -11.00 -3.43
N ASP A 255 1.16 -11.01 -3.49
CA ASP A 255 0.32 -10.32 -2.50
C ASP A 255 0.48 -10.95 -1.11
N ASP A 256 0.32 -10.13 -0.07
CA ASP A 256 0.28 -10.62 1.29
C ASP A 256 -0.99 -11.42 1.53
N PRO A 257 -0.93 -12.48 2.34
CA PRO A 257 -2.08 -13.33 2.59
C PRO A 257 -3.17 -12.54 3.32
N GLN A 258 -4.41 -12.72 2.87
CA GLN A 258 -5.59 -12.15 3.49
C GLN A 258 -6.64 -13.24 3.67
N VAL A 259 -7.48 -13.10 4.70
CA VAL A 259 -8.64 -13.97 4.90
C VAL A 259 -9.72 -13.57 3.89
N THR A 260 -10.01 -14.47 2.95
CA THR A 260 -11.01 -14.24 1.89
C THR A 260 -12.30 -15.05 2.09
N VAL A 261 -12.31 -15.96 3.04
CA VAL A 261 -13.49 -16.78 3.35
C VAL A 261 -14.48 -16.02 4.24
N ASN A 262 -15.79 -16.26 4.05
CA ASN A 262 -16.86 -15.64 4.84
C ASN A 262 -16.84 -14.09 4.79
N GLN A 263 -16.42 -13.51 3.65
CA GLN A 263 -16.39 -12.07 3.45
C GLN A 263 -17.67 -11.61 2.75
N ARG A 264 -18.25 -10.48 3.23
CA ARG A 264 -19.41 -9.85 2.62
C ARG A 264 -19.05 -8.98 1.43
N PHE A 265 -17.89 -8.33 1.51
CA PHE A 265 -17.42 -7.34 0.53
C PHE A 265 -16.10 -7.76 -0.09
N GLU A 266 -15.81 -7.20 -1.27
CA GLU A 266 -14.53 -7.38 -1.96
C GLU A 266 -13.35 -6.97 -1.07
N VAL A 267 -12.32 -7.81 -1.02
CA VAL A 267 -11.10 -7.54 -0.24
C VAL A 267 -10.17 -6.65 -1.05
N PHE A 268 -9.66 -5.60 -0.41
CA PHE A 268 -8.74 -4.66 -1.03
C PHE A 268 -7.33 -5.23 -1.08
N PHE A 269 -6.71 -5.23 -2.26
CA PHE A 269 -5.30 -5.54 -2.45
C PHE A 269 -4.55 -4.29 -2.96
N PRO A 270 -3.45 -3.87 -2.32
CA PRO A 270 -2.70 -2.70 -2.76
C PRO A 270 -2.05 -2.93 -4.12
N GLU A 271 -1.85 -1.87 -4.90
CA GLU A 271 -1.11 -1.91 -6.16
C GLU A 271 0.37 -2.23 -5.90
N LYS A 272 0.96 -3.08 -6.75
CA LYS A 272 2.38 -3.48 -6.67
C LYS A 272 3.13 -3.31 -7.99
N ARG A 273 2.44 -2.91 -9.05
CA ARG A 273 3.03 -2.73 -10.38
C ARG A 273 3.71 -1.37 -10.48
N PRO A 274 5.03 -1.29 -10.77
CA PRO A 274 5.80 -0.03 -10.69
C PRO A 274 5.22 1.11 -11.53
N PHE A 275 4.74 0.81 -12.75
CA PHE A 275 4.13 1.83 -13.61
C PHE A 275 2.94 2.55 -12.93
N PHE A 276 2.13 1.85 -12.15
CA PHE A 276 0.97 2.46 -11.50
C PHE A 276 1.27 3.04 -10.12
N GLN A 277 2.31 2.55 -9.45
CA GLN A 277 2.72 3.04 -8.14
C GLN A 277 3.41 4.41 -8.24
N GLU A 278 4.32 4.56 -9.20
CA GLU A 278 5.10 5.78 -9.33
C GLU A 278 4.20 7.00 -9.56
N ASN A 279 4.38 8.06 -8.76
CA ASN A 279 3.57 9.28 -8.77
C ASN A 279 2.05 9.04 -8.57
N SER A 280 1.66 7.94 -7.94
CA SER A 280 0.24 7.62 -7.66
C SER A 280 -0.44 8.66 -6.77
N ASN A 281 0.34 9.36 -5.94
CA ASN A 281 -0.13 10.45 -5.07
C ASN A 281 -0.83 11.59 -5.83
N TYR A 282 -0.50 11.81 -7.11
CA TYR A 282 -1.19 12.80 -7.94
C TYR A 282 -2.67 12.46 -8.18
N PHE A 283 -3.07 11.19 -8.05
CA PHE A 283 -4.42 10.69 -8.31
C PHE A 283 -5.25 10.44 -7.05
N HIS A 284 -4.66 10.62 -5.87
CA HIS A 284 -5.37 10.41 -4.62
C HIS A 284 -6.46 11.45 -4.40
N THR A 285 -7.61 10.98 -3.94
CA THR A 285 -8.77 11.76 -3.55
C THR A 285 -9.36 11.20 -2.26
N PRO A 286 -10.17 12.00 -1.51
CA PRO A 286 -10.82 11.52 -0.28
C PRO A 286 -11.58 10.20 -0.43
N LEU A 287 -12.36 10.04 -1.49
CA LEU A 287 -12.92 8.76 -1.92
C LEU A 287 -11.89 8.04 -2.82
N ASN A 288 -11.78 6.73 -2.73
CA ASN A 288 -10.87 5.97 -3.60
C ASN A 288 -11.44 5.83 -5.01
N LEU A 289 -11.26 6.87 -5.84
CA LEU A 289 -11.80 6.94 -7.20
C LEU A 289 -10.82 6.41 -8.27
N VAL A 290 -9.58 6.09 -7.89
CA VAL A 290 -8.55 5.55 -8.79
C VAL A 290 -7.90 4.33 -8.14
N PHE A 291 -8.27 3.15 -8.61
CA PHE A 291 -7.77 1.86 -8.15
C PHE A 291 -7.27 1.06 -9.34
N THR A 292 -5.99 1.16 -9.63
CA THR A 292 -5.39 0.65 -10.87
C THR A 292 -5.41 -0.88 -11.01
N ARG A 293 -5.68 -1.63 -9.94
CA ARG A 293 -5.92 -3.07 -10.03
C ARG A 293 -7.18 -3.47 -10.82
N ARG A 294 -8.05 -2.51 -11.16
CA ARG A 294 -9.14 -2.71 -12.13
C ARG A 294 -8.61 -2.95 -13.55
N LEU A 295 -7.39 -2.50 -13.87
CA LEU A 295 -6.67 -2.84 -15.10
C LEU A 295 -6.02 -4.22 -14.94
N VAL A 296 -6.49 -5.20 -15.68
CA VAL A 296 -6.06 -6.61 -15.55
C VAL A 296 -4.88 -6.93 -16.46
N ASN A 297 -5.00 -6.60 -17.75
CA ASN A 297 -3.99 -6.91 -18.77
C ASN A 297 -3.84 -5.73 -19.75
N PRO A 298 -3.25 -4.62 -19.33
CA PRO A 298 -3.12 -3.45 -20.19
C PRO A 298 -2.18 -3.70 -21.37
N LEU A 299 -2.60 -3.24 -22.56
CA LEU A 299 -1.82 -3.29 -23.79
C LEU A 299 -0.86 -2.11 -23.86
N TYR A 300 -1.35 -0.93 -23.50
CA TYR A 300 -0.54 0.28 -23.40
C TYR A 300 -1.09 1.21 -22.33
N GLY A 301 -0.24 2.10 -21.85
CA GLY A 301 -0.61 3.16 -20.94
C GLY A 301 0.27 4.38 -21.14
N ALA A 302 -0.28 5.56 -20.87
CA ALA A 302 0.43 6.81 -20.83
C ALA A 302 -0.03 7.63 -19.63
N ARG A 303 0.90 8.25 -18.91
CA ARG A 303 0.63 9.06 -17.74
C ARG A 303 1.46 10.32 -17.77
N LEU A 304 0.82 11.47 -17.55
CA LEU A 304 1.49 12.77 -17.38
C LEU A 304 1.26 13.24 -15.94
N THR A 305 2.33 13.45 -15.21
CA THR A 305 2.27 13.94 -13.82
C THR A 305 3.26 15.06 -13.60
N GLY A 306 2.96 15.95 -12.69
CA GLY A 306 3.89 16.98 -12.25
C GLY A 306 3.22 18.27 -11.83
N LYS A 307 4.02 19.31 -11.66
CA LYS A 307 3.58 20.60 -11.13
C LYS A 307 4.01 21.74 -12.05
N VAL A 308 3.07 22.64 -12.36
CA VAL A 308 3.32 23.87 -13.13
C VAL A 308 2.83 25.06 -12.32
N GLY A 309 3.75 25.81 -11.73
CA GLY A 309 3.42 26.86 -10.78
C GLY A 309 2.64 26.28 -9.59
N ARG A 310 1.42 26.79 -9.36
CA ARG A 310 0.52 26.32 -8.28
C ARG A 310 -0.43 25.18 -8.71
N TRP A 311 -0.25 24.59 -9.88
CA TRP A 311 -1.09 23.55 -10.41
C TRP A 311 -0.34 22.21 -10.39
N ALA A 312 -0.86 21.24 -9.66
CA ALA A 312 -0.45 19.84 -9.76
C ALA A 312 -1.40 19.12 -10.73
N ILE A 313 -0.84 18.42 -11.69
CA ILE A 313 -1.56 17.76 -12.78
C ILE A 313 -1.20 16.29 -12.78
N GLY A 314 -2.22 15.44 -12.79
CA GLY A 314 -2.11 14.00 -13.00
C GLY A 314 -3.13 13.58 -14.05
N THR A 315 -2.67 13.00 -15.14
CA THR A 315 -3.57 12.38 -16.12
C THR A 315 -3.02 11.03 -16.51
N PHE A 316 -3.88 10.05 -16.70
CA PHE A 316 -3.45 8.78 -17.28
C PHE A 316 -4.55 8.19 -18.17
N VAL A 317 -4.09 7.47 -19.21
CA VAL A 317 -4.93 6.68 -20.11
C VAL A 317 -4.29 5.31 -20.24
N ALA A 318 -5.09 4.25 -20.16
CA ALA A 318 -4.62 2.89 -20.39
C ALA A 318 -5.72 2.06 -21.09
N ASN A 319 -5.30 1.23 -22.03
CA ASN A 319 -6.18 0.27 -22.68
C ASN A 319 -5.95 -1.11 -22.06
N ASP A 320 -7.01 -1.68 -21.50
CA ASP A 320 -7.02 -3.05 -20.96
C ASP A 320 -7.63 -4.00 -21.98
N GLN A 321 -6.97 -5.13 -22.23
CA GLN A 321 -7.47 -6.22 -23.08
C GLN A 321 -8.60 -7.03 -22.41
N GLN A 322 -8.98 -6.66 -21.20
CA GLN A 322 -10.05 -7.24 -20.41
C GLN A 322 -11.11 -6.14 -20.09
N PRO A 323 -12.36 -6.51 -19.79
CA PRO A 323 -13.41 -5.52 -19.50
C PRO A 323 -13.33 -4.89 -18.10
N GLY A 324 -12.14 -4.68 -17.54
CA GLY A 324 -11.92 -4.20 -16.18
C GLY A 324 -11.98 -5.28 -15.10
N LYS A 325 -12.13 -6.52 -15.48
CA LYS A 325 -12.04 -7.73 -14.64
C LYS A 325 -11.63 -8.93 -15.51
N SER A 326 -11.02 -9.93 -14.90
CA SER A 326 -10.78 -11.20 -15.60
C SER A 326 -12.08 -11.95 -15.78
N VAL A 327 -12.41 -12.27 -17.02
CA VAL A 327 -13.65 -12.99 -17.41
C VAL A 327 -13.32 -14.31 -18.09
N ILE A 328 -14.25 -15.27 -18.01
CA ILE A 328 -14.19 -16.55 -18.70
C ILE A 328 -14.72 -16.41 -20.12
N ASP A 329 -14.44 -17.41 -20.99
CA ASP A 329 -14.82 -17.38 -22.40
C ASP A 329 -16.34 -17.33 -22.61
N THR A 330 -17.12 -17.81 -21.65
CA THR A 330 -18.60 -17.80 -21.70
C THR A 330 -19.23 -16.53 -21.11
N ASP A 331 -18.43 -15.60 -20.53
CA ASP A 331 -18.95 -14.33 -20.03
C ASP A 331 -19.36 -13.43 -21.20
N PRO A 332 -20.53 -12.77 -21.15
CA PRO A 332 -20.98 -11.85 -22.20
C PRO A 332 -20.01 -10.70 -22.50
N LEU A 333 -19.11 -10.37 -21.56
CA LEU A 333 -18.08 -9.35 -21.72
C LEU A 333 -16.76 -9.91 -22.28
N HIS A 334 -16.67 -11.21 -22.53
CA HIS A 334 -15.45 -11.81 -23.07
C HIS A 334 -15.08 -11.20 -24.42
N GLY A 335 -13.81 -10.86 -24.60
CA GLY A 335 -13.32 -10.20 -25.80
C GLY A 335 -13.54 -8.68 -25.86
N ASN A 336 -14.21 -8.09 -24.89
CA ASN A 336 -14.29 -6.64 -24.79
C ASN A 336 -13.01 -6.08 -24.15
N ASN A 337 -12.56 -4.95 -24.67
CA ASN A 337 -11.48 -4.16 -24.11
C ASN A 337 -12.07 -3.00 -23.29
N ALA A 338 -11.32 -2.51 -22.32
CA ALA A 338 -11.69 -1.33 -21.54
C ALA A 338 -10.65 -0.21 -21.72
N LEU A 339 -11.12 0.98 -22.07
CA LEU A 339 -10.30 2.18 -22.05
C LEU A 339 -10.53 2.90 -20.70
N PHE A 340 -9.45 3.10 -19.95
CA PHE A 340 -9.46 3.85 -18.71
C PHE A 340 -8.84 5.20 -18.93
N SER A 341 -9.50 6.25 -18.47
CA SER A 341 -9.00 7.62 -18.54
C SER A 341 -9.20 8.32 -17.20
N VAL A 342 -8.16 8.99 -16.71
CA VAL A 342 -8.22 9.78 -15.47
C VAL A 342 -7.59 11.14 -15.70
N VAL A 343 -8.28 12.17 -15.23
CA VAL A 343 -7.78 13.55 -15.20
C VAL A 343 -7.91 14.07 -13.78
N ARG A 344 -6.81 14.45 -13.20
CA ARG A 344 -6.71 15.06 -11.88
C ARG A 344 -5.97 16.38 -11.97
N VAL A 345 -6.58 17.44 -11.46
CA VAL A 345 -5.96 18.76 -11.38
C VAL A 345 -6.17 19.29 -9.98
N ASN A 346 -5.10 19.69 -9.32
CA ASN A 346 -5.15 20.29 -7.99
C ASN A 346 -4.46 21.66 -8.03
N ARG A 347 -5.11 22.68 -7.51
CA ARG A 347 -4.58 24.03 -7.39
C ARG A 347 -4.35 24.41 -5.94
N GLU A 348 -3.13 24.84 -5.67
CA GLU A 348 -2.77 25.43 -4.39
C GLU A 348 -3.40 26.81 -4.22
N VAL A 349 -4.04 27.02 -3.06
CA VAL A 349 -4.68 28.27 -2.65
C VAL A 349 -4.02 28.73 -1.35
N GLY A 350 -3.49 29.95 -1.33
CA GLY A 350 -2.72 30.42 -0.17
C GLY A 350 -1.43 29.62 0.05
N LYS A 351 -1.15 29.28 1.32
CA LYS A 351 0.06 28.53 1.72
C LYS A 351 -0.21 27.04 1.93
N ASP A 352 -1.37 26.70 2.51
CA ASP A 352 -1.63 25.35 3.01
C ASP A 352 -2.92 24.73 2.45
N ASP A 353 -3.75 25.50 1.70
CA ASP A 353 -5.02 25.05 1.17
C ASP A 353 -4.93 24.60 -0.29
N SER A 354 -5.88 23.78 -0.74
CA SER A 354 -5.98 23.40 -2.14
C SER A 354 -7.41 23.11 -2.57
N ILE A 355 -7.66 23.27 -3.87
CA ILE A 355 -8.91 22.87 -4.54
C ILE A 355 -8.54 21.95 -5.69
N GLY A 356 -9.19 20.81 -5.76
CA GLY A 356 -8.96 19.78 -6.76
C GLY A 356 -10.20 19.51 -7.63
N PHE A 357 -9.94 19.04 -8.83
CA PHE A 357 -10.92 18.49 -9.76
C PHE A 357 -10.48 17.10 -10.17
N ILE A 358 -11.39 16.14 -10.22
CA ILE A 358 -11.17 14.80 -10.75
C ILE A 358 -12.22 14.44 -11.78
N PHE A 359 -11.77 13.77 -12.84
CA PHE A 359 -12.61 13.08 -13.81
C PHE A 359 -12.04 11.69 -14.04
N THR A 360 -12.88 10.66 -13.99
CA THR A 360 -12.52 9.28 -14.35
C THR A 360 -13.52 8.75 -15.36
N ASP A 361 -13.04 7.95 -16.31
CA ASP A 361 -13.85 7.30 -17.33
C ASP A 361 -13.34 5.89 -17.56
N ARG A 362 -14.21 4.91 -17.53
CA ARG A 362 -14.01 3.58 -18.07
C ARG A 362 -15.03 3.33 -19.16
N GLU A 363 -14.56 3.17 -20.38
CA GLU A 363 -15.39 2.88 -21.53
C GLU A 363 -15.06 1.48 -22.07
N LEU A 364 -16.10 0.66 -22.30
CA LEU A 364 -15.96 -0.67 -22.89
C LEU A 364 -15.99 -0.57 -24.40
N HIS A 365 -15.04 -1.20 -25.06
CA HIS A 365 -15.00 -1.34 -26.51
C HIS A 365 -15.21 -2.80 -26.90
N THR A 366 -16.16 -3.06 -27.79
CA THR A 366 -16.37 -4.40 -28.35
C THR A 366 -15.20 -4.77 -29.26
N ALA A 367 -14.60 -5.94 -29.02
CA ALA A 367 -13.63 -6.48 -29.97
C ALA A 367 -14.31 -6.75 -31.32
N PRO A 368 -13.60 -6.60 -32.45
CA PRO A 368 -14.18 -6.80 -33.78
C PRO A 368 -14.82 -8.19 -34.03
N ASN A 369 -14.49 -9.16 -33.18
CA ASN A 369 -14.95 -10.55 -33.27
C ASN A 369 -15.80 -11.01 -32.07
N SER A 370 -16.21 -10.12 -31.16
CA SER A 370 -17.07 -10.54 -30.06
C SER A 370 -18.47 -10.81 -30.54
N PHE A 371 -18.96 -12.03 -30.31
CA PHE A 371 -20.36 -12.37 -30.50
C PHE A 371 -21.20 -11.68 -29.44
N CYS A 372 -21.71 -10.53 -29.76
CA CYS A 372 -22.75 -9.90 -28.94
C CYS A 372 -24.06 -10.67 -29.22
N THR A 373 -24.50 -11.44 -28.25
CA THR A 373 -25.76 -12.22 -28.34
C THR A 373 -27.01 -11.35 -28.16
N VAL A 374 -26.84 -10.09 -27.81
CA VAL A 374 -27.91 -9.10 -27.66
C VAL A 374 -27.68 -7.97 -28.67
N THR A 375 -28.58 -7.81 -29.62
CA THR A 375 -28.57 -6.70 -30.59
C THR A 375 -29.54 -5.61 -30.17
N PRO A 376 -29.11 -4.32 -30.13
CA PRO A 376 -27.75 -3.83 -30.38
C PRO A 376 -26.81 -4.02 -29.21
N CYS A 377 -25.53 -4.33 -29.46
CA CYS A 377 -24.48 -4.23 -28.47
C CYS A 377 -24.34 -2.80 -27.98
N VAL A 378 -24.73 -2.55 -26.75
CA VAL A 378 -24.57 -1.24 -26.13
C VAL A 378 -23.21 -1.20 -25.45
N VAL A 379 -22.37 -0.25 -25.83
CA VAL A 379 -21.10 0.00 -25.17
C VAL A 379 -21.41 0.59 -23.79
N GLY A 380 -21.01 -0.12 -22.73
CA GLY A 380 -21.14 0.36 -21.36
C GLY A 380 -20.03 1.34 -21.01
N PHE A 381 -20.34 2.30 -20.16
CA PHE A 381 -19.35 3.22 -19.60
C PHE A 381 -19.64 3.53 -18.14
N ASN A 382 -18.61 3.94 -17.42
CA ASN A 382 -18.74 4.54 -16.09
C ASN A 382 -17.90 5.81 -16.03
N ARG A 383 -18.52 6.94 -15.73
CA ARG A 383 -17.90 8.27 -15.65
C ARG A 383 -18.14 8.89 -14.30
N ILE A 384 -17.10 9.49 -13.73
CA ILE A 384 -17.20 10.24 -12.48
C ILE A 384 -16.55 11.60 -12.68
N GLY A 385 -17.23 12.64 -12.21
CA GLY A 385 -16.69 13.99 -12.19
C GLY A 385 -16.97 14.66 -10.85
N GLY A 386 -16.04 15.50 -10.39
CA GLY A 386 -16.27 16.28 -9.18
C GLY A 386 -15.07 17.02 -8.67
N VAL A 387 -15.25 17.60 -7.50
CA VAL A 387 -14.28 18.51 -6.88
C VAL A 387 -13.97 18.07 -5.45
N ASP A 388 -12.81 18.45 -4.98
CA ASP A 388 -12.40 18.30 -3.60
C ASP A 388 -11.61 19.50 -3.11
N THR A 389 -11.46 19.60 -1.81
CA THR A 389 -10.70 20.66 -1.17
C THR A 389 -10.00 20.14 0.08
N GLN A 390 -8.86 20.73 0.35
CA GLN A 390 -8.14 20.60 1.61
C GLN A 390 -7.95 22.00 2.20
N ILE A 391 -8.30 22.15 3.48
CA ILE A 391 -8.23 23.41 4.19
C ILE A 391 -7.53 23.18 5.52
N LYS A 392 -6.46 23.93 5.77
CA LYS A 392 -5.79 23.99 7.07
C LYS A 392 -6.43 25.09 7.92
N ILE A 393 -7.30 24.69 8.83
CA ILE A 393 -8.05 25.61 9.68
C ILE A 393 -7.11 26.36 10.64
N ASN A 394 -6.14 25.63 11.22
CA ASN A 394 -5.07 26.20 12.07
C ASN A 394 -3.92 25.20 12.25
N LYS A 395 -2.99 25.47 13.16
CA LYS A 395 -1.79 24.65 13.39
C LYS A 395 -2.04 23.19 13.83
N ASN A 396 -3.26 22.83 14.22
CA ASN A 396 -3.61 21.50 14.69
C ASN A 396 -4.82 20.90 14.01
N TRP A 397 -5.61 21.68 13.25
CA TRP A 397 -6.84 21.26 12.60
C TRP A 397 -6.75 21.40 11.10
N GLN A 398 -7.18 20.36 10.40
CA GLN A 398 -7.40 20.39 8.95
C GLN A 398 -8.74 19.75 8.57
N MET A 399 -9.22 20.08 7.38
CA MET A 399 -10.43 19.54 6.80
C MET A 399 -10.16 19.13 5.35
N ASN A 400 -10.68 17.97 4.97
CA ASN A 400 -10.76 17.53 3.58
C ASN A 400 -12.23 17.32 3.21
N ALA A 401 -12.66 17.82 2.07
CA ALA A 401 -14.01 17.61 1.58
C ALA A 401 -14.00 17.23 0.10
N GLN A 402 -14.97 16.43 -0.31
CA GLN A 402 -15.16 16.02 -1.70
C GLN A 402 -16.63 15.90 -2.05
N ALA A 403 -16.99 16.31 -3.27
CA ALA A 403 -18.29 16.10 -3.87
C ALA A 403 -18.10 15.63 -5.31
N VAL A 404 -18.64 14.47 -5.63
CA VAL A 404 -18.55 13.85 -6.96
C VAL A 404 -19.90 13.28 -7.37
N THR A 405 -20.08 13.09 -8.67
CA THR A 405 -21.23 12.37 -9.22
C THR A 405 -20.76 11.33 -10.23
N SER A 406 -21.45 10.20 -10.28
CA SER A 406 -21.21 9.16 -11.28
C SER A 406 -22.37 9.08 -12.28
N GLU A 407 -22.03 8.67 -13.50
CA GLU A 407 -22.97 8.23 -14.52
C GLU A 407 -22.48 6.89 -15.07
N THR A 408 -23.34 5.88 -15.03
CA THR A 408 -23.04 4.54 -15.48
C THR A 408 -24.08 4.10 -16.50
N LYS A 409 -23.62 3.62 -17.65
CA LYS A 409 -24.41 2.92 -18.63
C LYS A 409 -23.96 1.46 -18.65
N PHE A 410 -24.86 0.56 -18.33
CA PHE A 410 -24.62 -0.86 -18.36
C PHE A 410 -24.76 -1.44 -19.79
N ASN A 411 -24.24 -2.64 -20.02
CA ASN A 411 -24.28 -3.27 -21.34
C ASN A 411 -25.69 -3.69 -21.78
N ASP A 412 -26.64 -3.79 -20.87
CA ASP A 412 -28.06 -4.00 -21.14
C ASP A 412 -28.80 -2.71 -21.54
N GLY A 413 -28.08 -1.57 -21.54
CA GLY A 413 -28.60 -0.26 -21.87
C GLY A 413 -29.25 0.49 -20.70
N THR A 414 -29.28 -0.11 -19.51
CA THR A 414 -29.76 0.61 -18.30
C THR A 414 -28.78 1.70 -17.88
N HIS A 415 -29.30 2.75 -17.27
CA HIS A 415 -28.52 3.88 -16.78
C HIS A 415 -28.75 4.08 -15.29
N GLU A 416 -27.64 4.28 -14.57
CA GLU A 416 -27.67 4.69 -13.17
C GLU A 416 -26.80 5.92 -12.98
N SER A 417 -27.19 6.79 -12.08
CA SER A 417 -26.41 7.95 -11.69
C SER A 417 -26.63 8.28 -10.22
N GLY A 418 -25.61 8.83 -9.59
CA GLY A 418 -25.73 9.22 -8.21
C GLY A 418 -24.54 10.02 -7.70
N PRO A 419 -24.79 10.93 -6.74
CA PRO A 419 -23.73 11.68 -6.06
C PRO A 419 -23.07 10.87 -4.95
N ALA A 420 -21.85 11.30 -4.60
CA ALA A 420 -21.16 10.90 -3.39
C ALA A 420 -20.47 12.12 -2.75
N TYR A 421 -20.55 12.20 -1.43
CA TYR A 421 -19.98 13.29 -0.64
C TYR A 421 -19.13 12.75 0.49
N GLN A 422 -18.06 13.46 0.80
CA GLN A 422 -17.24 13.17 1.97
C GLN A 422 -16.75 14.47 2.60
N VAL A 423 -16.78 14.52 3.93
CA VAL A 423 -16.12 15.55 4.73
C VAL A 423 -15.37 14.87 5.85
N TYR A 424 -14.10 15.15 5.95
CA TYR A 424 -13.20 14.65 6.99
C TYR A 424 -12.54 15.82 7.69
N VAL A 425 -12.65 15.86 9.01
CA VAL A 425 -12.01 16.86 9.85
C VAL A 425 -11.13 16.15 10.85
N GLU A 426 -9.89 16.58 10.97
CA GLU A 426 -8.96 16.01 11.94
C GLU A 426 -8.25 17.08 12.77
N ARG A 427 -7.93 16.69 13.98
CA ARG A 427 -7.09 17.40 14.92
C ARG A 427 -5.94 16.52 15.34
N THR A 428 -4.72 16.98 15.12
CA THR A 428 -3.52 16.29 15.55
C THR A 428 -2.72 17.13 16.53
N SER A 429 -2.34 16.53 17.64
CA SER A 429 -1.37 17.09 18.58
C SER A 429 -0.69 15.94 19.33
N ARG A 430 0.39 16.22 20.06
CA ARG A 430 1.17 15.19 20.76
C ARG A 430 0.32 14.29 21.68
N ASN A 431 -0.67 14.86 22.38
CA ASN A 431 -1.43 14.13 23.40
C ASN A 431 -2.86 13.80 22.98
N LEU A 432 -3.46 14.60 22.12
CA LEU A 432 -4.86 14.45 21.73
C LEU A 432 -4.97 14.40 20.22
N GLU A 433 -5.45 13.29 19.70
CA GLU A 433 -5.85 13.10 18.31
C GLU A 433 -7.37 12.92 18.26
N PHE A 434 -7.99 13.57 17.30
CA PHE A 434 -9.42 13.47 17.05
C PHE A 434 -9.66 13.57 15.56
N ASN A 435 -10.51 12.70 15.01
CA ASN A 435 -11.02 12.90 13.67
C ASN A 435 -12.50 12.53 13.58
N THR A 436 -13.18 13.15 12.62
CA THR A 436 -14.57 12.85 12.28
C THR A 436 -14.72 12.78 10.77
N LEU A 437 -15.46 11.79 10.31
CA LEU A 437 -15.78 11.57 8.91
C LEU A 437 -17.30 11.51 8.73
N TYR A 438 -17.82 12.36 7.85
CA TYR A 438 -19.14 12.18 7.26
C TYR A 438 -18.97 11.74 5.80
N GLN A 439 -19.67 10.69 5.40
CA GLN A 439 -19.65 10.17 4.03
C GLN A 439 -21.07 9.78 3.62
N ASP A 440 -21.47 10.18 2.42
CA ASP A 440 -22.77 9.90 1.84
C ASP A 440 -22.55 9.34 0.43
N ILE A 441 -22.90 8.08 0.21
CA ILE A 441 -22.79 7.39 -1.08
C ILE A 441 -24.20 6.99 -1.52
N SER A 442 -24.73 7.63 -2.56
CA SER A 442 -26.07 7.38 -3.05
C SER A 442 -26.25 5.96 -3.62
N PRO A 443 -27.49 5.43 -3.70
CA PRO A 443 -27.75 4.11 -4.27
C PRO A 443 -27.25 3.92 -5.69
N GLY A 444 -27.39 4.93 -6.54
CA GLY A 444 -26.96 4.88 -7.95
C GLY A 444 -25.53 5.31 -8.21
N PHE A 445 -24.70 5.47 -7.17
CA PHE A 445 -23.29 5.78 -7.35
C PHE A 445 -22.48 4.52 -7.68
N HIS A 446 -21.74 4.56 -8.78
CA HIS A 446 -20.83 3.49 -9.20
C HIS A 446 -19.44 4.04 -9.54
N THR A 447 -18.40 3.25 -9.30
CA THR A 447 -17.03 3.54 -9.73
C THR A 447 -16.33 2.28 -10.22
N ASP A 448 -16.09 2.24 -11.53
CA ASP A 448 -15.40 1.11 -12.16
C ASP A 448 -13.88 1.34 -12.30
N VAL A 449 -13.44 2.59 -12.13
CA VAL A 449 -12.02 2.97 -12.06
C VAL A 449 -11.52 2.93 -10.61
N GLY A 450 -12.42 3.13 -9.64
CA GLY A 450 -12.11 3.21 -8.21
C GLY A 450 -12.44 1.94 -7.43
N PHE A 451 -12.42 2.10 -6.11
CA PHE A 451 -12.77 1.04 -5.16
C PHE A 451 -13.75 1.58 -4.11
N VAL A 452 -15.04 1.38 -4.38
CA VAL A 452 -16.16 1.62 -3.46
C VAL A 452 -17.00 0.34 -3.46
N ASN A 453 -16.91 -0.42 -2.38
CA ASN A 453 -17.49 -1.75 -2.27
C ASN A 453 -18.92 -1.80 -1.73
N ARG A 454 -19.48 -0.65 -1.38
CA ARG A 454 -20.86 -0.50 -0.91
C ARG A 454 -21.42 0.87 -1.32
N THR A 455 -22.68 0.89 -1.68
CA THR A 455 -23.50 2.09 -1.96
C THR A 455 -24.72 2.13 -1.07
N ASP A 456 -25.56 3.14 -1.20
CA ASP A 456 -26.77 3.31 -0.42
C ASP A 456 -26.51 3.39 1.09
N TYR A 457 -25.63 4.33 1.47
CA TYR A 457 -25.41 4.61 2.89
C TYR A 457 -24.97 6.05 3.17
N ARG A 458 -25.29 6.49 4.37
CA ARG A 458 -24.71 7.63 5.07
C ARG A 458 -23.91 7.12 6.25
N ARG A 459 -22.67 7.55 6.34
CA ARG A 459 -21.72 7.15 7.38
C ARG A 459 -21.33 8.36 8.20
N PHE A 460 -21.35 8.18 9.51
CA PHE A 460 -20.70 9.07 10.45
C PHE A 460 -19.73 8.22 11.28
N SER A 461 -18.46 8.64 11.36
CA SER A 461 -17.49 7.92 12.19
C SER A 461 -16.55 8.90 12.87
N ASN A 462 -16.16 8.55 14.09
CA ASN A 462 -15.30 9.34 14.95
C ASN A 462 -14.16 8.48 15.47
N PHE A 463 -13.00 9.09 15.63
CA PHE A 463 -11.88 8.52 16.36
C PHE A 463 -11.35 9.56 17.33
N ALA A 464 -11.08 9.13 18.56
CA ALA A 464 -10.43 9.95 19.58
C ALA A 464 -9.37 9.14 20.30
N SER A 465 -8.20 9.71 20.51
CA SER A 465 -7.16 9.13 21.35
C SER A 465 -6.57 10.18 22.29
N TYR A 466 -6.30 9.77 23.52
CA TYR A 466 -5.56 10.58 24.48
C TYR A 466 -4.36 9.82 24.97
N THR A 467 -3.17 10.26 24.55
CA THR A 467 -1.90 9.59 24.84
C THR A 467 -1.08 10.41 25.83
N ARG A 468 -0.71 9.80 26.95
CA ARG A 468 0.24 10.34 27.90
C ARG A 468 1.66 9.87 27.60
N HIS A 469 2.61 10.79 27.70
CA HIS A 469 4.05 10.54 27.50
C HIS A 469 4.79 10.79 28.82
N PRO A 470 4.97 9.77 29.69
CA PRO A 470 5.57 9.95 31.01
C PRO A 470 7.07 10.27 30.96
N GLU A 471 7.72 10.15 29.76
CA GLU A 471 9.15 10.38 29.53
C GLU A 471 10.06 9.53 30.44
N GLY A 472 9.52 8.41 30.92
CA GLY A 472 10.22 7.45 31.76
C GLY A 472 11.29 6.65 31.03
N LYS A 473 12.07 5.89 31.80
CA LYS A 473 13.17 5.07 31.24
C LYS A 473 12.66 3.86 30.43
N HIS A 474 11.48 3.34 30.73
CA HIS A 474 10.93 2.13 30.12
C HIS A 474 9.59 2.36 29.44
N LEU A 475 8.73 3.17 30.03
CA LEU A 475 7.40 3.50 29.56
C LEU A 475 7.49 4.75 28.66
N VAL A 476 7.07 4.60 27.39
CA VAL A 476 7.13 5.65 26.37
C VAL A 476 5.82 6.42 26.30
N ALA A 477 4.71 5.70 26.19
CA ALA A 477 3.39 6.28 26.07
C ALA A 477 2.30 5.32 26.56
N TYR A 478 1.13 5.84 26.89
CA TYR A 478 -0.05 5.03 27.16
C TYR A 478 -1.32 5.87 27.07
N GLY A 479 -2.42 5.22 26.78
CA GLY A 479 -3.71 5.90 26.80
C GLY A 479 -4.85 5.19 26.14
N PRO A 480 -6.08 5.69 26.36
CA PRO A 480 -7.29 5.22 25.72
C PRO A 480 -7.42 5.71 24.30
N ARG A 481 -8.06 4.88 23.47
CA ARG A 481 -8.50 5.18 22.11
C ARG A 481 -9.96 4.73 21.97
N LEU A 482 -10.73 5.47 21.23
CA LEU A 482 -12.12 5.15 20.94
C LEU A 482 -12.37 5.35 19.45
N PHE A 483 -12.88 4.33 18.79
CA PHE A 483 -13.45 4.45 17.46
C PHE A 483 -14.96 4.22 17.52
N GLU A 484 -15.72 5.04 16.79
CA GLU A 484 -17.15 4.93 16.65
C GLU A 484 -17.52 5.07 15.17
N LEU A 485 -18.50 4.27 14.73
CA LEU A 485 -19.05 4.32 13.38
C LEU A 485 -20.55 4.08 13.44
N THR A 486 -21.29 4.86 12.67
CA THR A 486 -22.73 4.69 12.48
C THR A 486 -23.10 4.81 11.01
N LEU A 487 -23.98 3.93 10.54
CA LEU A 487 -24.44 3.86 9.16
C LEU A 487 -25.96 3.87 9.07
N TRP A 488 -26.51 4.64 8.12
CA TRP A 488 -27.91 4.62 7.69
C TRP A 488 -28.00 4.46 6.17
N ASP A 489 -29.08 3.86 5.67
CA ASP A 489 -29.40 3.94 4.24
C ASP A 489 -30.12 5.23 3.89
N HIS A 490 -30.38 5.46 2.59
CA HIS A 490 -31.08 6.65 2.12
C HIS A 490 -32.60 6.63 2.42
N SER A 491 -33.13 5.47 2.77
CA SER A 491 -34.52 5.34 3.26
C SER A 491 -34.63 5.65 4.75
N GLY A 492 -33.53 5.97 5.43
CA GLY A 492 -33.48 6.29 6.86
C GLY A 492 -33.39 5.07 7.77
N ASN A 493 -33.21 3.86 7.24
CA ASN A 493 -33.00 2.68 8.05
C ASN A 493 -31.60 2.70 8.67
N PHE A 494 -31.54 2.42 9.95
CA PHE A 494 -30.30 2.22 10.66
C PHE A 494 -29.66 0.89 10.22
N LEU A 495 -28.44 0.92 9.71
CA LEU A 495 -27.77 -0.26 9.16
C LEU A 495 -26.74 -0.87 10.09
N ASN A 496 -25.92 -0.03 10.69
CA ASN A 496 -24.79 -0.52 11.47
C ASN A 496 -24.34 0.53 12.49
N TYR A 497 -23.88 0.09 13.65
CA TYR A 497 -22.99 0.87 14.50
C TYR A 497 -21.85 0.00 15.01
N VAL A 498 -20.70 0.62 15.23
CA VAL A 498 -19.53 0.02 15.87
C VAL A 498 -19.03 0.97 16.94
N VAL A 499 -18.76 0.44 18.12
CA VAL A 499 -18.05 1.16 19.19
C VAL A 499 -16.87 0.31 19.61
N ASN A 500 -15.65 0.82 19.40
CA ASN A 500 -14.41 0.08 19.68
C ASN A 500 -13.52 0.88 20.65
N PRO A 501 -13.68 0.64 21.98
CA PRO A 501 -12.73 1.13 22.97
C PRO A 501 -11.46 0.29 22.95
N ASN A 502 -10.32 0.96 23.10
CA ASN A 502 -9.00 0.37 23.10
C ASN A 502 -8.12 1.06 24.14
N TYR A 503 -7.22 0.33 24.77
CA TYR A 503 -6.20 0.87 25.65
C TYR A 503 -4.85 0.27 25.31
N GLU A 504 -3.85 1.13 25.02
CA GLU A 504 -2.51 0.73 24.62
C GLU A 504 -1.45 1.30 25.53
N VAL A 505 -0.40 0.54 25.73
CA VAL A 505 0.80 0.90 26.50
C VAL A 505 2.03 0.63 25.66
N ASP A 506 2.83 1.67 25.40
CA ASP A 506 4.05 1.64 24.62
C ASP A 506 5.28 1.65 25.51
N PHE A 507 6.18 0.73 25.24
CA PHE A 507 7.48 0.62 25.89
C PHE A 507 8.62 0.92 24.91
N GLN A 508 9.83 1.05 25.41
CA GLN A 508 11.01 1.18 24.56
C GLN A 508 11.20 -0.05 23.66
N ARG A 509 12.01 0.14 22.59
CA ARG A 509 12.34 -0.89 21.60
C ARG A 509 11.12 -1.38 20.81
N ASN A 510 10.24 -0.44 20.47
CA ASN A 510 9.02 -0.72 19.73
C ASN A 510 8.25 -1.92 20.31
N THR A 511 8.07 -1.91 21.64
CA THR A 511 7.30 -2.92 22.37
C THR A 511 6.00 -2.28 22.83
N TYR A 512 4.88 -2.89 22.55
CA TYR A 512 3.57 -2.42 22.95
C TYR A 512 2.68 -3.57 23.37
N MET A 513 1.68 -3.28 24.17
CA MET A 513 0.57 -4.17 24.49
C MET A 513 -0.71 -3.38 24.64
N GLY A 514 -1.80 -4.01 24.33
CA GLY A 514 -3.10 -3.40 24.49
C GLY A 514 -4.22 -4.42 24.62
N PHE A 515 -5.39 -3.87 24.88
CA PHE A 515 -6.63 -4.62 24.93
C PHE A 515 -7.72 -3.81 24.24
N PHE A 516 -8.48 -4.45 23.36
CA PHE A 516 -9.60 -3.82 22.69
C PHE A 516 -10.91 -4.52 23.02
N GLY A 517 -11.99 -3.76 22.93
CA GLY A 517 -13.35 -4.27 22.89
C GLY A 517 -14.06 -3.71 21.67
N GLN A 518 -15.06 -4.41 21.16
CA GLN A 518 -15.93 -3.94 20.08
C GLN A 518 -17.35 -4.39 20.36
N LEU A 519 -18.24 -3.42 20.32
CA LEU A 519 -19.68 -3.64 20.29
C LEU A 519 -20.16 -3.23 18.91
N GLU A 520 -20.86 -4.13 18.23
CA GLU A 520 -21.34 -3.88 16.87
C GLU A 520 -22.78 -4.35 16.74
N HIS A 521 -23.58 -3.56 16.05
CA HIS A 521 -24.89 -3.93 15.54
C HIS A 521 -24.82 -3.89 14.02
N GLU A 522 -25.23 -4.96 13.36
CA GLU A 522 -25.29 -5.10 11.91
C GLU A 522 -26.71 -5.45 11.47
N ARG A 523 -27.27 -4.66 10.54
CA ARG A 523 -28.52 -4.97 9.85
C ARG A 523 -28.24 -5.49 8.45
N LEU A 524 -28.72 -6.68 8.15
CA LEU A 524 -28.72 -7.24 6.82
C LEU A 524 -30.09 -7.05 6.18
N ARG A 525 -30.11 -6.64 4.91
CA ARG A 525 -31.33 -6.37 4.15
C ARG A 525 -31.55 -7.45 3.08
N PRO A 526 -32.79 -7.64 2.60
CA PRO A 526 -33.08 -8.51 1.45
C PRO A 526 -32.29 -8.12 0.19
N SER A 527 -31.97 -6.82 0.00
CA SER A 527 -31.10 -6.34 -1.06
C SER A 527 -29.64 -6.81 -0.93
N ASP A 528 -29.19 -7.09 0.28
CA ASP A 528 -27.83 -7.57 0.55
C ASP A 528 -27.74 -9.11 0.42
N PHE A 529 -28.85 -9.82 0.79
CA PHE A 529 -28.91 -11.30 0.77
C PHE A 529 -30.30 -11.77 0.36
N SER A 530 -30.42 -12.39 -0.80
CA SER A 530 -31.70 -12.86 -1.36
C SER A 530 -32.41 -13.93 -0.49
N ALA A 531 -31.69 -14.61 0.39
CA ALA A 531 -32.25 -15.56 1.36
C ALA A 531 -32.98 -14.89 2.54
N LEU A 532 -32.90 -13.56 2.68
CA LEU A 532 -33.57 -12.81 3.73
C LEU A 532 -34.97 -12.38 3.26
N PRO A 533 -36.06 -12.78 3.96
CA PRO A 533 -37.41 -12.30 3.61
C PRO A 533 -37.67 -10.88 4.08
N GLN A 534 -36.92 -10.40 5.08
CA GLN A 534 -37.02 -9.06 5.67
C GLN A 534 -35.69 -8.67 6.32
N ASN A 535 -35.56 -7.41 6.73
CA ASN A 535 -34.38 -6.95 7.48
C ASN A 535 -34.15 -7.78 8.72
N ARG A 536 -32.91 -8.11 9.00
CA ARG A 536 -32.49 -8.89 10.18
C ARG A 536 -31.31 -8.22 10.87
N ASP A 537 -31.42 -8.10 12.19
CA ASP A 537 -30.43 -7.47 13.04
C ASP A 537 -29.55 -8.51 13.75
N TYR A 538 -28.25 -8.21 13.82
CA TYR A 538 -27.25 -9.00 14.51
C TYR A 538 -26.49 -8.10 15.49
N ALA A 539 -26.26 -8.59 16.69
CA ALA A 539 -25.44 -7.92 17.68
C ALA A 539 -24.14 -8.71 17.88
N HIS A 540 -23.01 -8.06 17.68
CA HIS A 540 -21.71 -8.65 17.83
C HIS A 540 -20.96 -8.04 19.01
N VAL A 541 -20.20 -8.89 19.68
CA VAL A 541 -19.22 -8.49 20.69
C VAL A 541 -17.89 -9.13 20.30
N LEU A 542 -16.84 -8.34 20.21
CA LEU A 542 -15.49 -8.81 19.98
C LEU A 542 -14.55 -8.15 20.98
N TYR A 543 -13.59 -8.89 21.49
CA TYR A 543 -12.59 -8.35 22.40
C TYR A 543 -11.32 -9.21 22.37
N GLY A 544 -10.23 -8.62 22.78
CA GLY A 544 -9.00 -9.37 22.90
C GLY A 544 -7.76 -8.55 23.23
N PRO A 545 -6.73 -9.24 23.70
CA PRO A 545 -5.41 -8.67 23.90
C PRO A 545 -4.62 -8.67 22.58
N TYR A 546 -3.75 -7.68 22.44
CA TYR A 546 -2.73 -7.66 21.39
C TYR A 546 -1.40 -7.19 21.96
N ALA A 547 -0.31 -7.63 21.34
CA ALA A 547 1.03 -7.21 21.71
C ALA A 547 1.98 -7.30 20.52
N GLY A 548 2.99 -6.44 20.53
CA GLY A 548 4.09 -6.49 19.58
C GLY A 548 5.41 -6.11 20.21
N THR A 549 6.53 -6.64 19.68
CA THR A 549 7.85 -6.32 20.21
C THR A 549 8.96 -6.44 19.18
N GLN A 550 9.89 -5.50 19.25
CA GLN A 550 11.21 -5.52 18.58
C GLN A 550 12.34 -5.44 19.62
N PHE A 551 12.11 -5.97 20.81
CA PHE A 551 13.09 -5.91 21.89
C PHE A 551 14.44 -6.49 21.46
N PHE A 552 14.44 -7.62 20.76
CA PHE A 552 15.65 -8.24 20.21
C PHE A 552 15.87 -7.78 18.76
N LYS A 553 17.13 -7.50 18.41
CA LYS A 553 17.50 -7.09 17.03
C LYS A 553 17.20 -8.14 15.96
N TRP A 554 17.07 -9.42 16.36
CA TRP A 554 16.83 -10.54 15.45
C TRP A 554 15.36 -10.98 15.39
N LEU A 555 14.47 -10.41 16.21
CA LEU A 555 13.07 -10.83 16.34
C LEU A 555 12.14 -9.64 16.38
N ASN A 556 11.12 -9.66 15.51
CA ASN A 556 9.94 -8.80 15.54
C ASN A 556 8.71 -9.71 15.57
N VAL A 557 7.84 -9.58 16.58
CA VAL A 557 6.62 -10.37 16.73
C VAL A 557 5.46 -9.45 16.99
N ASN A 558 4.33 -9.73 16.31
CA ASN A 558 3.04 -9.09 16.55
C ASN A 558 1.99 -10.20 16.63
N ALA A 559 1.20 -10.19 17.67
CA ALA A 559 0.15 -11.16 17.93
C ALA A 559 -1.11 -10.48 18.48
N GLU A 560 -2.24 -11.00 18.08
CA GLU A 560 -3.56 -10.57 18.55
C GLU A 560 -4.42 -11.80 18.73
N VAL A 561 -5.39 -11.76 19.64
CA VAL A 561 -6.39 -12.80 19.85
C VAL A 561 -7.74 -12.13 19.93
N ASP A 562 -8.61 -12.48 18.98
CA ASP A 562 -9.95 -11.95 18.85
C ASP A 562 -10.94 -13.01 19.31
N ILE A 563 -11.77 -12.71 20.29
CA ILE A 563 -12.78 -13.62 20.82
C ILE A 563 -14.13 -12.91 20.84
N GLY A 564 -15.18 -13.60 20.40
CA GLY A 564 -16.51 -13.02 20.43
C GLY A 564 -17.49 -13.68 19.48
N THR A 565 -18.19 -12.87 18.71
CA THR A 565 -19.21 -13.32 17.74
C THR A 565 -19.00 -12.69 16.38
N ALA A 566 -19.37 -13.41 15.32
CA ALA A 566 -19.38 -12.92 13.94
C ALA A 566 -20.54 -13.57 13.16
N THR A 567 -20.94 -12.95 12.06
CA THR A 567 -21.95 -13.50 11.16
C THR A 567 -21.34 -14.57 10.26
N ASN A 568 -21.95 -15.75 10.23
CA ASN A 568 -21.74 -16.74 9.18
C ASN A 568 -22.55 -16.32 7.95
N PHE A 569 -21.88 -15.74 6.93
CA PHE A 569 -22.51 -15.30 5.68
C PHE A 569 -22.75 -16.44 4.69
N VAL A 570 -22.22 -17.62 4.95
CA VAL A 570 -22.24 -18.80 4.07
C VAL A 570 -22.86 -20.03 4.78
N PRO A 571 -24.06 -19.90 5.39
CA PRO A 571 -24.72 -21.05 6.02
C PRO A 571 -25.10 -22.09 4.94
N ARG A 572 -25.29 -23.37 5.34
CA ARG A 572 -25.72 -24.43 4.42
C ARG A 572 -27.08 -24.17 3.82
N SER A 573 -27.97 -23.57 4.59
CA SER A 573 -29.32 -23.21 4.17
C SER A 573 -29.85 -22.04 4.99
N GLY A 574 -30.79 -21.29 4.42
CA GLY A 574 -31.41 -20.14 5.07
C GLY A 574 -30.54 -18.88 5.08
N PRO A 575 -30.92 -17.88 5.87
CA PRO A 575 -30.24 -16.60 5.95
C PRO A 575 -28.93 -16.71 6.76
N PRO A 576 -28.04 -15.71 6.69
CA PRO A 576 -26.88 -15.59 7.55
C PRO A 576 -27.24 -15.78 9.04
N VAL A 577 -26.34 -16.34 9.84
CA VAL A 577 -26.55 -16.65 11.26
C VAL A 577 -25.40 -16.18 12.14
N LEU A 578 -25.71 -15.80 13.38
CA LEU A 578 -24.70 -15.43 14.35
C LEU A 578 -23.95 -16.69 14.84
N ALA A 579 -22.64 -16.60 14.93
CA ALA A 579 -21.77 -17.67 15.37
C ALA A 579 -20.74 -17.15 16.39
N ASN A 580 -20.19 -18.03 17.21
CA ASN A 580 -19.03 -17.71 18.04
C ASN A 580 -17.78 -17.63 17.15
N PHE A 581 -16.94 -16.66 17.42
CA PHE A 581 -15.76 -16.33 16.63
C PHE A 581 -14.47 -16.40 17.45
N VAL A 582 -13.44 -16.97 16.86
CA VAL A 582 -12.05 -16.85 17.34
C VAL A 582 -11.15 -16.50 16.16
N GLY A 583 -10.42 -15.40 16.28
CA GLY A 583 -9.39 -14.94 15.35
C GLY A 583 -8.01 -14.93 16.02
N ILE A 584 -6.96 -15.34 15.29
CA ILE A 584 -5.58 -15.25 15.77
C ILE A 584 -4.68 -14.81 14.61
N PRO A 585 -4.45 -13.51 14.42
CA PRO A 585 -3.39 -13.02 13.56
C PRO A 585 -2.05 -13.00 14.30
N LEU A 586 -1.08 -13.77 13.79
CA LEU A 586 0.29 -13.81 14.30
C LEU A 586 1.26 -13.52 13.16
N ARG A 587 2.15 -12.57 13.36
CA ARG A 587 3.26 -12.27 12.45
C ARG A 587 4.57 -12.28 13.22
N ALA A 588 5.57 -12.97 12.68
CA ALA A 588 6.90 -13.04 13.26
C ALA A 588 7.97 -12.90 12.19
N THR A 589 8.83 -11.91 12.31
CA THR A 589 10.01 -11.75 11.47
C THR A 589 11.25 -12.14 12.26
N VAL A 590 11.95 -13.15 11.77
CA VAL A 590 13.18 -13.65 12.38
C VAL A 590 14.36 -13.33 11.47
N ARG A 591 15.45 -12.82 12.04
CA ARG A 591 16.64 -12.39 11.31
C ARG A 591 17.88 -13.06 11.93
N PRO A 592 18.09 -14.35 11.62
CA PRO A 592 19.13 -15.16 12.30
C PRO A 592 20.54 -14.81 11.81
N LEU A 593 20.65 -14.31 10.58
CA LEU A 593 21.91 -13.94 9.94
C LEU A 593 21.79 -12.53 9.35
N LYS A 594 22.94 -11.92 9.07
CA LYS A 594 23.07 -10.55 8.55
C LYS A 594 22.30 -10.30 7.25
N GLY A 595 22.23 -11.29 6.36
CA GLY A 595 21.53 -11.21 5.07
C GLY A 595 20.26 -12.05 4.99
N LEU A 596 19.84 -12.73 6.08
CA LEU A 596 18.65 -13.59 6.06
C LEU A 596 17.50 -12.97 6.87
N THR A 597 16.38 -12.78 6.21
CA THR A 597 15.11 -12.41 6.84
C THR A 597 14.07 -13.48 6.56
N VAL A 598 13.41 -13.97 7.62
CA VAL A 598 12.34 -14.97 7.55
C VAL A 598 11.08 -14.34 8.12
N GLU A 599 10.11 -14.08 7.28
CA GLU A 599 8.80 -13.51 7.64
C GLU A 599 7.79 -14.66 7.72
N ASN A 600 7.21 -14.85 8.90
CA ASN A 600 6.18 -15.88 9.12
C ASN A 600 4.86 -15.21 9.47
N THR A 601 3.79 -15.68 8.84
CA THR A 601 2.43 -15.23 9.08
C THR A 601 1.55 -16.45 9.36
N TYR A 602 0.76 -16.37 10.41
CA TYR A 602 -0.29 -17.34 10.72
C TYR A 602 -1.57 -16.58 11.00
N PHE A 603 -2.64 -16.96 10.29
CA PHE A 603 -4.00 -16.51 10.56
C PHE A 603 -4.89 -17.73 10.84
N LEU A 604 -5.61 -17.66 11.95
CA LEU A 604 -6.73 -18.54 12.26
C LEU A 604 -8.02 -17.73 12.21
N THR A 605 -9.02 -18.25 11.53
CA THR A 605 -10.42 -17.80 11.61
C THR A 605 -11.28 -19.02 11.91
N ARG A 606 -11.95 -19.02 13.06
CA ARG A 606 -12.85 -20.10 13.49
C ARG A 606 -14.24 -19.56 13.74
N LEU A 607 -15.23 -20.22 13.17
CA LEU A 607 -16.63 -20.03 13.53
C LEU A 607 -17.21 -21.31 14.14
N THR A 608 -17.99 -21.14 15.21
CA THR A 608 -18.65 -22.22 15.92
C THR A 608 -20.11 -21.86 16.08
N ASP A 609 -21.01 -22.81 15.78
CA ASP A 609 -22.44 -22.61 15.91
C ASP A 609 -22.84 -22.42 17.39
N GLN A 610 -23.62 -21.39 17.68
CA GLN A 610 -23.97 -21.02 19.03
C GLN A 610 -24.93 -22.04 19.71
N GLN A 611 -25.75 -22.70 18.92
CA GLN A 611 -26.77 -23.63 19.47
C GLN A 611 -26.20 -25.01 19.71
N SER A 612 -25.53 -25.58 18.71
CA SER A 612 -24.99 -26.94 18.78
C SER A 612 -23.59 -27.01 19.38
N GLY A 613 -22.86 -25.90 19.44
CA GLY A 613 -21.45 -25.88 19.81
C GLY A 613 -20.52 -26.54 18.77
N LEU A 614 -21.05 -26.94 17.62
CA LEU A 614 -20.26 -27.60 16.57
C LEU A 614 -19.48 -26.55 15.77
N ASN A 615 -18.29 -26.94 15.33
CA ASN A 615 -17.47 -26.13 14.47
C ASN A 615 -18.16 -25.96 13.11
N ILE A 616 -18.35 -24.70 12.66
CA ILE A 616 -18.85 -24.37 11.31
C ILE A 616 -17.70 -24.49 10.32
N PHE A 617 -16.60 -23.78 10.58
CA PHE A 617 -15.34 -23.93 9.85
C PHE A 617 -14.15 -23.40 10.65
N ASN A 618 -12.97 -23.91 10.29
CA ASN A 618 -11.68 -23.34 10.62
C ASN A 618 -10.96 -22.99 9.31
N ASN A 619 -10.51 -21.77 9.19
CA ASN A 619 -9.61 -21.36 8.11
C ASN A 619 -8.23 -21.06 8.69
N HIS A 620 -7.20 -21.71 8.16
CA HIS A 620 -5.81 -21.50 8.55
C HIS A 620 -5.04 -21.01 7.34
N ILE A 621 -4.30 -19.93 7.52
CA ILE A 621 -3.33 -19.42 6.55
C ILE A 621 -1.97 -19.45 7.23
N ILE A 622 -1.04 -20.21 6.67
CA ILE A 622 0.35 -20.28 7.13
C ILE A 622 1.24 -19.87 5.98
N ARG A 623 2.04 -18.83 6.16
CA ARG A 623 3.00 -18.37 5.17
C ARG A 623 4.37 -18.18 5.79
N SER A 624 5.40 -18.66 5.13
CA SER A 624 6.80 -18.42 5.46
C SER A 624 7.52 -17.88 4.23
N LYS A 625 8.09 -16.68 4.35
CA LYS A 625 8.83 -16.00 3.29
C LYS A 625 10.27 -15.80 3.75
N TRP A 626 11.19 -16.35 3.00
CA TRP A 626 12.62 -16.34 3.25
C TRP A 626 13.29 -15.45 2.22
N ASN A 627 13.94 -14.39 2.66
CA ASN A 627 14.72 -13.50 1.81
C ASN A 627 16.20 -13.61 2.23
N TYR A 628 17.04 -14.08 1.34
CA TYR A 628 18.48 -14.11 1.55
C TYR A 628 19.17 -13.14 0.59
N GLN A 629 19.82 -12.13 1.16
CA GLN A 629 20.57 -11.13 0.43
C GLN A 629 22.04 -11.52 0.42
N PHE A 630 22.58 -11.90 -0.74
CA PHE A 630 23.99 -12.26 -0.92
C PHE A 630 24.87 -11.01 -1.02
N THR A 631 24.46 -10.03 -1.85
CA THR A 631 25.06 -8.71 -2.00
C THR A 631 23.95 -7.65 -2.00
N LYS A 632 24.27 -6.37 -2.17
CA LYS A 632 23.24 -5.32 -2.31
C LYS A 632 22.34 -5.55 -3.53
N GLU A 633 22.89 -6.18 -4.58
CA GLU A 633 22.24 -6.39 -5.86
C GLU A 633 21.60 -7.77 -6.02
N PHE A 634 22.18 -8.82 -5.36
CA PHE A 634 21.79 -10.21 -5.59
C PHE A 634 21.07 -10.82 -4.39
N SER A 635 19.87 -11.35 -4.65
CA SER A 635 19.01 -11.96 -3.62
C SER A 635 18.29 -13.22 -4.11
N LEU A 636 17.92 -14.06 -3.15
CA LEU A 636 17.02 -15.21 -3.31
C LEU A 636 15.83 -15.04 -2.39
N ARG A 637 14.61 -15.17 -2.93
CA ARG A 637 13.37 -15.24 -2.18
C ARG A 637 12.73 -16.61 -2.34
N LEU A 638 12.31 -17.20 -1.22
CA LEU A 638 11.50 -18.41 -1.19
C LEU A 638 10.21 -18.08 -0.42
N ILE A 639 9.07 -18.49 -0.93
CA ILE A 639 7.78 -18.39 -0.24
C ILE A 639 7.12 -19.76 -0.26
N GLY A 640 6.68 -20.21 0.92
CA GLY A 640 5.77 -21.31 1.06
C GLY A 640 4.50 -20.82 1.76
N GLN A 641 3.34 -21.02 1.15
CA GLN A 641 2.06 -20.66 1.73
C GLN A 641 1.11 -21.86 1.70
N TYR A 642 0.53 -22.15 2.85
CA TYR A 642 -0.49 -23.18 2.99
C TYR A 642 -1.78 -22.55 3.50
N VAL A 643 -2.86 -22.75 2.75
CA VAL A 643 -4.22 -22.30 3.11
C VAL A 643 -5.11 -23.52 3.21
N THR A 644 -5.84 -23.66 4.32
CA THR A 644 -6.81 -24.74 4.47
C THR A 644 -8.08 -24.25 5.16
N THR A 645 -9.21 -24.64 4.60
CA THR A 645 -10.52 -24.49 5.22
C THR A 645 -11.03 -25.86 5.59
N ILE A 646 -11.29 -26.08 6.86
CA ILE A 646 -11.88 -27.30 7.43
C ILE A 646 -13.31 -26.93 7.79
N SER A 647 -14.27 -27.39 7.02
CA SER A 647 -15.69 -27.01 7.14
C SER A 647 -16.56 -28.19 7.57
N ASN A 648 -17.68 -27.87 8.22
CA ASN A 648 -18.75 -28.80 8.50
C ASN A 648 -19.83 -28.65 7.42
N PRO A 649 -19.98 -29.61 6.48
CA PRO A 649 -20.93 -29.50 5.38
C PRO A 649 -22.40 -29.46 5.80
N ALA A 650 -22.72 -29.81 7.05
CA ALA A 650 -24.07 -29.65 7.56
C ALA A 650 -24.42 -28.21 7.96
N LEU A 651 -23.42 -27.36 8.20
CA LEU A 651 -23.57 -25.98 8.72
C LEU A 651 -23.16 -24.88 7.74
N THR A 652 -22.38 -25.21 6.72
CA THR A 652 -21.90 -24.21 5.76
C THR A 652 -21.79 -24.76 4.34
N THR A 653 -21.86 -23.87 3.36
CA THR A 653 -21.59 -24.18 1.93
C THR A 653 -20.09 -24.21 1.60
N LEU A 654 -19.22 -23.79 2.53
CA LEU A 654 -17.78 -23.85 2.30
C LEU A 654 -17.31 -25.30 2.14
N GLN A 655 -16.47 -25.53 1.13
CA GLN A 655 -15.81 -26.81 0.94
C GLN A 655 -14.54 -26.96 1.78
N ASN A 656 -14.16 -28.22 2.06
CA ASN A 656 -12.86 -28.53 2.66
C ASN A 656 -11.75 -28.30 1.65
N THR A 657 -11.06 -27.17 1.75
CA THR A 657 -9.98 -26.79 0.84
C THR A 657 -8.61 -26.99 1.48
N LYS A 658 -7.64 -27.41 0.68
CA LYS A 658 -6.22 -27.40 1.01
C LYS A 658 -5.47 -26.88 -0.22
N GLN A 659 -4.72 -25.82 -0.03
CA GLN A 659 -3.96 -25.21 -1.09
C GLN A 659 -2.54 -24.96 -0.60
N PHE A 660 -1.55 -25.30 -1.42
CA PHE A 660 -0.16 -24.98 -1.17
C PHE A 660 0.39 -24.21 -2.37
N ASN A 661 0.96 -23.04 -2.10
CA ASN A 661 1.66 -22.22 -3.07
C ASN A 661 3.16 -22.19 -2.71
N GLY A 662 4.01 -22.45 -3.70
CA GLY A 662 5.46 -22.36 -3.59
C GLY A 662 6.02 -21.38 -4.61
N ASP A 663 6.81 -20.40 -4.15
CA ASP A 663 7.44 -19.38 -4.99
C ASP A 663 8.95 -19.36 -4.74
N VAL A 664 9.74 -19.33 -5.82
CA VAL A 664 11.20 -19.18 -5.79
C VAL A 664 11.57 -18.07 -6.75
N LEU A 665 12.30 -17.05 -6.27
CA LEU A 665 12.73 -15.94 -7.11
C LEU A 665 14.19 -15.59 -6.84
N PHE A 666 15.01 -15.67 -7.87
CA PHE A 666 16.34 -15.08 -7.93
C PHE A 666 16.23 -13.69 -8.55
N THR A 667 16.83 -12.72 -7.89
CA THR A 667 16.85 -11.32 -8.35
C THR A 667 18.27 -10.79 -8.37
N TYR A 668 18.70 -10.27 -9.51
CA TYR A 668 19.87 -9.43 -9.64
C TYR A 668 19.41 -8.04 -10.06
N LEU A 669 19.42 -7.08 -9.12
CA LEU A 669 18.98 -5.70 -9.29
C LEU A 669 20.19 -4.77 -9.19
N LEU A 670 20.71 -4.31 -10.31
CA LEU A 670 21.88 -3.40 -10.33
C LEU A 670 21.48 -2.00 -9.85
N HIS A 671 20.37 -1.49 -10.36
CA HIS A 671 19.70 -0.26 -9.96
C HIS A 671 18.25 -0.29 -10.51
N PRO A 672 17.35 0.61 -10.06
CA PRO A 672 16.01 0.70 -10.61
C PRO A 672 15.99 0.71 -12.13
N GLY A 673 15.18 -0.16 -12.74
CA GLY A 673 15.07 -0.34 -14.19
C GLY A 673 16.10 -1.27 -14.84
N THR A 674 17.18 -1.69 -14.14
CA THR A 674 18.14 -2.68 -14.65
C THR A 674 18.19 -3.89 -13.76
N ALA A 675 17.55 -4.99 -14.19
CA ALA A 675 17.42 -6.19 -13.38
C ALA A 675 17.30 -7.47 -14.22
N ILE A 676 17.64 -8.59 -13.58
CA ILE A 676 17.41 -9.95 -14.06
C ILE A 676 16.59 -10.66 -12.99
N TYR A 677 15.49 -11.27 -13.42
CA TYR A 677 14.65 -12.11 -12.57
C TYR A 677 14.56 -13.50 -13.15
N VAL A 678 14.71 -14.52 -12.31
CA VAL A 678 14.48 -15.92 -12.65
C VAL A 678 13.56 -16.50 -11.58
N GLY A 679 12.37 -16.93 -11.97
CA GLY A 679 11.36 -17.35 -11.01
C GLY A 679 10.67 -18.65 -11.37
N TYR A 680 10.21 -19.33 -10.32
CA TYR A 680 9.29 -20.46 -10.37
C TYR A 680 8.16 -20.22 -9.40
N ASN A 681 6.93 -20.47 -9.84
CA ASN A 681 5.75 -20.50 -8.99
C ASN A 681 4.99 -21.80 -9.25
N GLY A 682 4.47 -22.43 -8.20
CA GLY A 682 3.68 -23.65 -8.31
C GLY A 682 2.57 -23.70 -7.27
N ASP A 683 1.39 -24.05 -7.74
CA ASP A 683 0.18 -24.20 -6.92
C ASP A 683 -0.26 -25.66 -6.90
N LEU A 684 -0.65 -26.12 -5.73
CA LEU A 684 -1.20 -27.45 -5.49
C LEU A 684 -2.51 -27.31 -4.74
N GLN A 685 -3.56 -27.95 -5.25
CA GLN A 685 -4.86 -27.99 -4.56
C GLN A 685 -5.35 -29.44 -4.39
N ASN A 686 -6.18 -29.67 -3.37
CA ASN A 686 -6.81 -30.95 -3.09
C ASN A 686 -8.03 -31.23 -3.97
N ILE A 687 -7.93 -30.92 -5.27
CA ILE A 687 -8.96 -31.19 -6.27
C ILE A 687 -8.87 -32.65 -6.71
N ASP A 688 -10.01 -33.27 -7.02
CA ASP A 688 -10.05 -34.61 -7.59
C ASP A 688 -9.42 -34.62 -9.01
N ARG A 689 -8.64 -35.66 -9.30
CA ARG A 689 -7.93 -35.79 -10.58
C ARG A 689 -8.86 -35.88 -11.79
N SER A 690 -10.09 -36.35 -11.59
CA SER A 690 -11.10 -36.42 -12.65
C SER A 690 -11.68 -35.04 -13.01
N LEU A 691 -11.37 -34.00 -12.18
CA LEU A 691 -11.93 -32.65 -12.29
C LEU A 691 -13.48 -32.67 -12.29
N ALA A 692 -14.09 -33.63 -11.60
CA ALA A 692 -15.53 -33.72 -11.51
C ALA A 692 -16.11 -32.48 -10.83
N SER A 693 -17.22 -31.96 -11.39
CA SER A 693 -17.94 -30.82 -10.85
C SER A 693 -18.99 -31.27 -9.83
N THR A 694 -19.20 -30.45 -8.83
CA THR A 694 -20.30 -30.54 -7.87
C THR A 694 -21.08 -29.22 -7.90
N PRO A 695 -22.26 -29.13 -7.31
CA PRO A 695 -22.99 -27.85 -7.19
C PRO A 695 -22.19 -26.75 -6.51
N ASP A 696 -21.24 -27.11 -5.63
CA ASP A 696 -20.40 -26.20 -4.86
C ASP A 696 -19.01 -25.97 -5.52
N GLY A 697 -18.80 -26.35 -6.78
CA GLY A 697 -17.54 -26.27 -7.53
C GLY A 697 -16.86 -27.60 -7.80
N LEU A 698 -15.54 -27.63 -8.04
CA LEU A 698 -14.81 -28.88 -8.29
C LEU A 698 -14.78 -29.79 -7.05
N LEU A 699 -14.95 -31.11 -7.30
CA LEU A 699 -14.85 -32.12 -6.26
C LEU A 699 -13.47 -32.07 -5.59
N ARG A 700 -13.47 -32.05 -4.25
CA ARG A 700 -12.24 -31.99 -3.45
C ARG A 700 -12.01 -33.29 -2.71
N THR A 701 -10.74 -33.66 -2.59
CA THR A 701 -10.30 -34.90 -1.93
C THR A 701 -9.71 -34.61 -0.56
N ARG A 702 -9.56 -35.62 0.28
CA ARG A 702 -8.93 -35.47 1.62
C ARG A 702 -7.40 -35.48 1.54
N SER A 703 -6.79 -36.23 0.64
CA SER A 703 -5.37 -36.58 0.67
C SER A 703 -4.61 -36.38 -0.64
N SER A 704 -5.29 -36.33 -1.79
CA SER A 704 -4.61 -36.13 -3.06
C SER A 704 -4.52 -34.64 -3.42
N PHE A 705 -3.39 -34.24 -4.00
CA PHE A 705 -3.18 -32.91 -4.53
C PHE A 705 -2.95 -33.01 -6.05
N ILE A 706 -3.46 -32.06 -6.80
CA ILE A 706 -3.06 -31.83 -8.18
C ILE A 706 -2.29 -30.52 -8.28
N ASN A 707 -1.40 -30.45 -9.26
CA ASN A 707 -0.78 -29.18 -9.61
C ASN A 707 -1.76 -28.42 -10.52
N ASP A 708 -2.42 -27.44 -9.96
CA ASP A 708 -3.42 -26.59 -10.61
C ASP A 708 -2.82 -25.34 -11.25
N GLY A 709 -1.59 -24.96 -10.85
CA GLY A 709 -0.86 -23.85 -11.44
C GLY A 709 0.65 -24.08 -11.35
N ARG A 710 1.37 -23.83 -12.46
CA ARG A 710 2.82 -23.75 -12.44
C ARG A 710 3.31 -22.76 -13.47
N GLN A 711 4.37 -22.06 -13.13
CA GLN A 711 4.99 -21.09 -14.02
C GLN A 711 6.50 -21.06 -13.78
N VAL A 712 7.27 -21.02 -14.86
CA VAL A 712 8.70 -20.68 -14.86
C VAL A 712 8.85 -19.45 -15.73
N PHE A 713 9.66 -18.49 -15.29
CA PHE A 713 9.92 -17.31 -16.10
C PHE A 713 11.34 -16.77 -15.91
N ILE A 714 11.81 -16.11 -16.95
CA ILE A 714 13.01 -15.26 -16.94
C ILE A 714 12.60 -13.90 -17.45
N LYS A 715 12.98 -12.83 -16.77
CA LYS A 715 12.74 -11.46 -17.19
C LYS A 715 14.03 -10.65 -17.09
N LEU A 716 14.30 -9.88 -18.14
CA LEU A 716 15.43 -8.98 -18.26
C LEU A 716 14.89 -7.57 -18.49
N SER A 717 15.44 -6.58 -17.81
CA SER A 717 15.20 -5.16 -18.07
C SER A 717 16.50 -4.39 -18.04
N TYR A 718 16.60 -3.31 -18.81
CA TYR A 718 17.78 -2.46 -18.86
C TYR A 718 17.38 -0.99 -19.00
N LEU A 719 17.90 -0.15 -18.12
CA LEU A 719 17.66 1.28 -18.13
C LEU A 719 18.68 2.01 -19.01
N PHE A 720 18.22 2.61 -20.10
CA PHE A 720 18.94 3.63 -20.84
C PHE A 720 18.53 5.01 -20.33
N ARG A 721 19.51 5.85 -19.98
CA ARG A 721 19.27 7.18 -19.43
C ARG A 721 20.11 8.23 -20.17
N TYR A 722 19.42 9.19 -20.78
CA TYR A 722 20.01 10.26 -21.59
C TYR A 722 19.87 11.62 -20.92
#